data_6a88fc412975cabffabe81381eaa3ecb
#
_entry.id   6a88fc412975cabffabe81381eaa3ecb
#
_cell.length_a   1.000
_cell.length_b   1.000
_cell.length_c   1.000
_cell.angle_alpha   90.00
_cell.angle_beta   90.00
_cell.angle_gamma   90.00
#
_symmetry.space_group_name_H-M   'P 1'
#
loop_
_entity.id
_entity.type
_entity.pdbx_description
1 polymer ?
#
loop_
_entity_poly.entity_id
_entity_poly.type
_entity_poly.pdbx_seq_one_letter_code
_entity_poly.pdbx_strand_id
1 'polypeptide(L)'
;MKKLFPFLVFIILNNTSLTCQILENKVYDLDSIIIEGVREKNIIKRLDPIQGTYIFSGKKNENLSLTQMDANICEKNARQIFSKVPGIFVYDMEGGNQMNIATRGLDPHRGWEFNMRKDGIIINSDMYGYPASHYSIPLESIERIELVRGTGSLQYGAQFGGMINYISKTADPSKKFSFENYSSFGSYNLLSNYISFGTNLKKIKIYAYLSKRNRDGYRDNEHTKYDAQGINLQYSPTKNLSLNFDYARSYYLYQLPGPLTDSMFYADPTQSTRSRNYFNPIINVPSITLKWKISPKSKMQFVSSALIGTRNSILFDKPATIQDSINRITLQYENRQVDVDRFNSYTQELRYLQQFNIGNFTNHIAGGLQLMTNDLHRTQLGKGSRNSDFDINLVDPIWGRDLHFKTQNIAAFVENNFEVTKNFSINVGARFETGESKLKGTIVYYPDNEIPVSIKHQYPLLGTSFTYHLLKKMEIYGGYSQTYRPLLFKDLIPSSTFEKIDPKIKDAKGYNAEIGFRGKYRFLQFDITGFLLQYNNRFGTLAFTDAQNNFYTYRTNIGNSLTKGVEIFLQAYWYLNNVNKLTVFNSSAIMDGRYTSGTLKSGNNNINIEGNKIESVPNLISRNGITYQYRKFSISLLHSYTASNYADAFNTELPSRTGAVGLVPSYQVVDVNTTLKINKMLEFKIGINNLMNEKYFSKRPLFYPGPGVWPSDGRNGSVSIFLKL
;
A
#
# COMPACT_ATOMS: atom_id res chain seq x y z
N MET A 1 28.29 -24.68 -3.32
CA MET A 1 27.92 -24.71 -4.75
C MET A 1 26.52 -25.30 -4.88
N LYS A 2 25.47 -24.51 -4.74
CA LYS A 2 24.08 -24.91 -5.04
C LYS A 2 23.72 -24.24 -6.35
N LYS A 3 23.48 -25.08 -7.38
CA LYS A 3 23.16 -24.67 -8.75
C LYS A 3 21.81 -23.96 -8.78
N LEU A 4 21.79 -22.73 -9.28
CA LEU A 4 20.59 -22.06 -9.75
C LEU A 4 19.98 -22.88 -10.90
N PHE A 5 18.74 -23.33 -10.75
CA PHE A 5 17.91 -23.77 -11.87
C PHE A 5 17.06 -22.58 -12.31
N PRO A 6 17.31 -21.99 -13.47
CA PRO A 6 16.34 -21.11 -14.08
C PRO A 6 15.29 -22.00 -14.73
N PHE A 7 14.03 -21.96 -14.25
CA PHE A 7 12.91 -22.55 -14.96
C PHE A 7 12.59 -21.70 -16.20
N LEU A 8 13.38 -21.91 -17.24
CA LEU A 8 13.01 -21.54 -18.60
C LEU A 8 12.07 -22.65 -19.10
N VAL A 9 10.77 -22.42 -19.11
CA VAL A 9 9.84 -23.30 -19.77
C VAL A 9 10.05 -23.15 -21.28
N PHE A 10 10.85 -24.01 -21.86
CA PHE A 10 10.90 -24.24 -23.31
C PHE A 10 9.59 -24.90 -23.73
N ILE A 11 8.68 -24.15 -24.33
CA ILE A 11 7.50 -24.68 -24.98
C ILE A 11 7.97 -25.29 -26.30
N ILE A 12 8.10 -26.60 -26.33
CA ILE A 12 8.26 -27.38 -27.60
C ILE A 12 6.91 -27.25 -28.34
N LEU A 13 6.93 -26.49 -29.42
CA LEU A 13 5.82 -26.36 -30.35
C LEU A 13 5.76 -27.65 -31.19
N ASN A 14 5.06 -28.66 -30.72
CA ASN A 14 4.55 -29.67 -31.60
C ASN A 14 3.29 -29.16 -32.28
N ASN A 15 3.33 -29.07 -33.59
CA ASN A 15 2.21 -28.73 -34.46
C ASN A 15 1.11 -29.78 -34.39
N THR A 16 0.23 -29.66 -33.39
CA THR A 16 -1.10 -30.23 -33.48
C THR A 16 -2.07 -29.07 -33.69
N SER A 17 -2.76 -29.08 -34.81
CA SER A 17 -3.81 -28.13 -35.17
C SER A 17 -4.96 -28.21 -34.17
N LEU A 18 -4.86 -27.45 -33.07
CA LEU A 18 -5.97 -27.15 -32.17
C LEU A 18 -6.80 -26.04 -32.81
N THR A 19 -7.91 -26.41 -33.42
CA THR A 19 -8.92 -25.45 -33.88
C THR A 19 -9.52 -24.71 -32.67
N CYS A 20 -9.00 -23.55 -32.40
CA CYS A 20 -9.56 -22.61 -31.42
C CYS A 20 -10.71 -21.86 -32.06
N GLN A 21 -11.95 -22.23 -31.75
CA GLN A 21 -13.12 -21.43 -32.11
C GLN A 21 -13.09 -20.09 -31.35
N ILE A 22 -12.81 -19.03 -32.08
CA ILE A 22 -12.94 -17.65 -31.61
C ILE A 22 -14.43 -17.33 -31.55
N LEU A 23 -15.00 -17.32 -30.36
CA LEU A 23 -16.31 -16.70 -30.14
C LEU A 23 -16.09 -15.19 -30.00
N GLU A 24 -16.44 -14.44 -31.02
CA GLU A 24 -16.51 -12.97 -30.95
C GLU A 24 -17.59 -12.55 -29.96
N ASN A 25 -17.16 -11.89 -28.89
CA ASN A 25 -18.07 -11.21 -27.98
C ASN A 25 -18.45 -9.86 -28.61
N LYS A 26 -19.68 -9.70 -29.04
CA LYS A 26 -20.27 -8.39 -29.32
C LYS A 26 -20.45 -7.66 -27.98
N VAL A 27 -19.71 -6.61 -27.79
CA VAL A 27 -19.90 -5.65 -26.68
C VAL A 27 -21.02 -4.73 -27.09
N TYR A 28 -22.15 -4.81 -26.41
CA TYR A 28 -23.21 -3.79 -26.50
C TYR A 28 -22.96 -2.76 -25.40
N ASP A 29 -22.68 -1.55 -25.80
CA ASP A 29 -22.51 -0.40 -24.92
C ASP A 29 -23.90 0.13 -24.54
N LEU A 30 -24.48 -0.44 -23.50
CA LEU A 30 -25.67 0.06 -22.83
C LEU A 30 -25.23 0.67 -21.50
N ASP A 31 -25.18 2.00 -21.43
CA ASP A 31 -24.96 2.83 -20.24
C ASP A 31 -24.45 2.06 -19.01
N SER A 32 -23.13 1.83 -18.96
CA SER A 32 -22.33 1.37 -17.81
C SER A 32 -22.77 0.09 -17.08
N ILE A 33 -23.46 -0.84 -17.72
CA ILE A 33 -23.57 -2.23 -17.24
C ILE A 33 -22.68 -3.10 -18.11
N ILE A 34 -21.44 -3.33 -17.67
CA ILE A 34 -20.59 -4.37 -18.26
C ILE A 34 -21.15 -5.71 -17.78
N ILE A 35 -21.90 -6.41 -18.63
CA ILE A 35 -22.24 -7.82 -18.40
C ILE A 35 -20.98 -8.63 -18.64
N GLU A 36 -20.23 -8.89 -17.59
CA GLU A 36 -19.08 -9.80 -17.64
C GLU A 36 -19.61 -11.23 -17.83
N GLY A 37 -19.40 -11.79 -19.00
CA GLY A 37 -19.62 -13.22 -19.21
C GLY A 37 -18.77 -14.04 -18.22
N VAL A 38 -19.27 -15.18 -17.77
CA VAL A 38 -18.66 -16.11 -16.81
C VAL A 38 -17.22 -16.55 -17.18
N ARG A 39 -16.71 -16.16 -18.35
CA ARG A 39 -15.45 -16.58 -18.95
C ARG A 39 -14.21 -15.75 -18.64
N GLU A 40 -14.33 -14.56 -18.03
CA GLU A 40 -13.18 -13.65 -17.86
C GLU A 40 -12.67 -13.48 -16.42
N LYS A 41 -12.86 -14.48 -15.57
CA LYS A 41 -12.30 -14.44 -14.21
C LYS A 41 -10.77 -14.49 -14.23
N ASN A 42 -10.13 -13.77 -13.29
CA ASN A 42 -8.67 -13.74 -13.08
C ASN A 42 -7.85 -13.00 -14.15
N ILE A 43 -8.44 -12.12 -14.94
CA ILE A 43 -7.71 -11.23 -15.85
C ILE A 43 -7.48 -9.89 -15.16
N ILE A 44 -6.24 -9.39 -15.19
CA ILE A 44 -5.99 -7.99 -14.78
C ILE A 44 -6.63 -7.08 -15.81
N LYS A 45 -7.54 -6.24 -15.33
CA LYS A 45 -8.13 -5.19 -16.14
C LYS A 45 -7.33 -3.91 -16.02
N ARG A 46 -7.52 -3.03 -16.97
CA ARG A 46 -7.07 -1.64 -16.93
C ARG A 46 -8.22 -0.75 -16.52
N LEU A 47 -7.88 0.42 -16.00
CA LEU A 47 -8.84 1.50 -15.84
C LEU A 47 -9.17 2.07 -17.21
N ASP A 48 -10.42 2.46 -17.40
CA ASP A 48 -10.83 3.13 -18.63
C ASP A 48 -10.02 4.44 -18.83
N PRO A 49 -9.70 4.82 -20.07
CA PRO A 49 -8.92 6.03 -20.33
C PRO A 49 -9.48 7.28 -19.65
N ILE A 50 -10.82 7.38 -19.57
CA ILE A 50 -11.54 8.45 -18.85
C ILE A 50 -12.59 7.80 -17.95
N GLN A 51 -12.45 7.95 -16.65
CA GLN A 51 -13.39 7.39 -15.65
C GLN A 51 -13.84 8.48 -14.68
N GLY A 52 -15.14 8.80 -14.67
CA GLY A 52 -15.67 9.89 -13.85
C GLY A 52 -15.04 11.23 -14.23
N THR A 53 -14.27 11.83 -13.31
CA THR A 53 -13.49 13.06 -13.49
C THR A 53 -11.99 12.80 -13.61
N TYR A 54 -11.58 11.55 -13.84
CA TYR A 54 -10.17 11.13 -13.87
C TYR A 54 -9.73 10.76 -15.29
N ILE A 55 -8.48 11.07 -15.63
CA ILE A 55 -7.80 10.72 -16.88
C ILE A 55 -6.73 9.67 -16.58
N PHE A 56 -6.87 8.46 -17.15
CA PHE A 56 -5.93 7.34 -16.98
C PHE A 56 -5.20 6.97 -18.28
N SER A 57 -5.56 7.59 -19.39
CA SER A 57 -4.89 7.39 -20.69
C SER A 57 -3.38 7.58 -20.56
N GLY A 58 -2.58 6.72 -21.18
CA GLY A 58 -1.12 6.81 -21.19
C GLY A 58 -0.42 6.46 -19.88
N LYS A 59 -1.16 6.12 -18.83
CA LYS A 59 -0.62 5.83 -17.49
C LYS A 59 -0.58 4.33 -17.21
N LYS A 60 0.45 3.88 -16.49
CA LYS A 60 0.47 2.51 -15.99
C LYS A 60 -0.53 2.36 -14.85
N ASN A 61 -1.49 1.49 -15.03
CA ASN A 61 -2.53 1.24 -14.05
C ASN A 61 -2.98 -0.22 -14.04
N GLU A 62 -3.43 -0.69 -12.91
CA GLU A 62 -3.99 -2.02 -12.69
C GLU A 62 -5.30 -1.92 -11.90
N ASN A 63 -6.27 -2.75 -12.28
CA ASN A 63 -7.55 -2.91 -11.61
C ASN A 63 -7.67 -4.36 -11.13
N LEU A 64 -7.60 -4.57 -9.82
CA LEU A 64 -7.56 -5.87 -9.15
C LEU A 64 -8.90 -6.17 -8.52
N SER A 65 -9.71 -7.02 -9.13
CA SER A 65 -11.00 -7.45 -8.58
C SER A 65 -10.81 -8.44 -7.44
N LEU A 66 -11.14 -8.07 -6.22
CA LEU A 66 -11.03 -8.95 -5.04
C LEU A 66 -12.08 -10.06 -5.03
N THR A 67 -13.25 -9.82 -5.63
CA THR A 67 -14.33 -10.81 -5.70
C THR A 67 -14.02 -11.99 -6.63
N GLN A 68 -13.04 -11.83 -7.52
CA GLN A 68 -12.65 -12.82 -8.52
C GLN A 68 -11.26 -13.44 -8.26
N MET A 69 -10.63 -13.10 -7.16
CA MET A 69 -9.26 -13.44 -6.86
C MET A 69 -9.17 -14.72 -6.01
N ASP A 70 -8.22 -15.58 -6.36
CA ASP A 70 -7.82 -16.72 -5.54
C ASP A 70 -6.69 -16.28 -4.61
N ALA A 71 -7.04 -15.56 -3.53
CA ALA A 71 -6.11 -15.04 -2.53
C ALA A 71 -6.73 -15.08 -1.13
N ASN A 72 -5.90 -15.15 -0.11
CA ASN A 72 -6.32 -15.02 1.28
C ASN A 72 -6.64 -13.55 1.59
N ILE A 73 -7.92 -13.19 1.48
CA ILE A 73 -8.43 -11.83 1.67
C ILE A 73 -8.62 -11.51 3.15
N CYS A 74 -9.09 -12.46 3.96
CA CYS A 74 -9.40 -12.22 5.36
C CYS A 74 -8.15 -11.86 6.19
N GLU A 75 -6.99 -12.40 5.84
CA GLU A 75 -5.71 -12.06 6.46
C GLU A 75 -4.93 -10.99 5.69
N LYS A 76 -5.51 -10.40 4.64
CA LYS A 76 -4.89 -9.35 3.81
C LYS A 76 -3.52 -9.74 3.25
N ASN A 77 -3.36 -10.99 2.81
CA ASN A 77 -2.09 -11.46 2.27
C ASN A 77 -1.69 -10.66 1.02
N ALA A 78 -0.88 -9.61 1.22
CA ALA A 78 -0.52 -8.67 0.16
C ALA A 78 0.28 -9.35 -0.97
N ARG A 79 1.11 -10.35 -0.66
CA ARG A 79 1.88 -11.12 -1.64
C ARG A 79 0.97 -11.85 -2.63
N GLN A 80 -0.16 -12.40 -2.16
CA GLN A 80 -1.16 -13.05 -3.01
C GLN A 80 -2.05 -12.04 -3.73
N ILE A 81 -2.51 -10.99 -3.04
CA ILE A 81 -3.41 -9.96 -3.59
C ILE A 81 -2.75 -9.23 -4.77
N PHE A 82 -1.49 -8.85 -4.62
CA PHE A 82 -0.72 -8.16 -5.66
C PHE A 82 0.14 -9.10 -6.51
N SER A 83 -0.13 -10.41 -6.50
CA SER A 83 0.71 -11.40 -7.20
C SER A 83 0.88 -11.12 -8.70
N LYS A 84 -0.11 -10.53 -9.34
CA LYS A 84 -0.10 -10.20 -10.77
C LYS A 84 0.38 -8.78 -11.08
N VAL A 85 0.80 -8.01 -10.08
CA VAL A 85 1.35 -6.66 -10.25
C VAL A 85 2.87 -6.73 -10.15
N PRO A 86 3.60 -6.54 -11.26
CA PRO A 86 5.06 -6.64 -11.24
C PRO A 86 5.70 -5.62 -10.31
N GLY A 87 6.73 -6.03 -9.58
CA GLY A 87 7.55 -5.15 -8.77
C GLY A 87 6.93 -4.67 -7.45
N ILE A 88 5.77 -5.19 -7.04
CA ILE A 88 5.27 -4.96 -5.69
C ILE A 88 6.16 -5.72 -4.70
N PHE A 89 6.90 -4.97 -3.89
CA PHE A 89 7.63 -5.50 -2.75
C PHE A 89 6.75 -5.43 -1.51
N VAL A 90 6.78 -6.49 -0.69
CA VAL A 90 5.92 -6.65 0.48
C VAL A 90 6.78 -6.90 1.70
N TYR A 91 6.52 -6.18 2.80
CA TYR A 91 6.96 -6.60 4.12
C TYR A 91 5.87 -7.44 4.78
N ASP A 92 6.12 -8.74 4.91
CA ASP A 92 5.24 -9.67 5.62
C ASP A 92 5.45 -9.51 7.13
N MET A 93 4.73 -8.59 7.74
CA MET A 93 4.82 -8.19 9.14
C MET A 93 3.44 -7.92 9.72
N GLU A 94 3.33 -7.94 11.04
CA GLU A 94 2.16 -7.46 11.81
C GLU A 94 0.83 -8.19 11.51
N GLY A 95 0.92 -9.50 11.18
CA GLY A 95 -0.22 -10.43 11.26
C GLY A 95 -1.47 -10.06 10.48
N GLY A 96 -1.36 -9.47 9.27
CA GLY A 96 -2.51 -9.11 8.42
C GLY A 96 -3.31 -7.88 8.89
N ASN A 97 -2.80 -7.10 9.85
CA ASN A 97 -3.45 -5.86 10.27
C ASN A 97 -3.18 -4.72 9.28
N GLN A 98 -2.00 -4.71 8.69
CA GLN A 98 -1.55 -3.69 7.74
C GLN A 98 -1.04 -4.34 6.46
N MET A 99 -1.14 -3.62 5.34
CA MET A 99 -0.49 -3.99 4.09
C MET A 99 0.71 -3.06 3.85
N ASN A 100 1.90 -3.62 4.01
CA ASN A 100 3.16 -2.91 3.82
C ASN A 100 3.70 -3.23 2.43
N ILE A 101 3.44 -2.35 1.47
CA ILE A 101 3.79 -2.56 0.06
C ILE A 101 4.46 -1.33 -0.54
N ALA A 102 5.36 -1.55 -1.49
CA ALA A 102 5.96 -0.51 -2.33
C ALA A 102 6.26 -1.02 -3.74
N THR A 103 6.64 -0.13 -4.62
CA THR A 103 7.04 -0.40 -6.01
C THR A 103 8.37 0.25 -6.31
N ARG A 104 9.09 -0.25 -7.32
CA ARG A 104 10.23 0.42 -7.96
C ARG A 104 11.36 0.83 -7.00
N GLY A 105 11.61 0.03 -5.97
CA GLY A 105 12.69 0.29 -5.03
C GLY A 105 12.37 1.34 -3.96
N LEU A 106 11.10 1.58 -3.69
CA LEU A 106 10.64 2.37 -2.56
C LEU A 106 10.45 1.48 -1.32
N ASP A 107 10.43 2.11 -0.13
CA ASP A 107 10.27 1.39 1.14
C ASP A 107 8.80 0.98 1.35
N PRO A 108 8.48 -0.31 1.51
CA PRO A 108 7.14 -0.79 1.82
C PRO A 108 6.59 -0.36 3.17
N HIS A 109 7.43 0.16 4.08
CA HIS A 109 7.03 0.43 5.44
C HIS A 109 5.78 1.30 5.51
N ARG A 110 4.68 0.71 5.99
CA ARG A 110 3.39 1.38 6.25
C ARG A 110 2.78 2.15 5.08
N GLY A 111 3.18 1.83 3.84
CA GLY A 111 2.64 2.48 2.64
C GLY A 111 2.97 3.97 2.50
N TRP A 112 4.07 4.43 3.11
CA TRP A 112 4.46 5.86 3.12
C TRP A 112 4.67 6.47 1.75
N GLU A 113 5.02 5.65 0.78
CA GLU A 113 5.34 6.12 -0.56
C GLU A 113 4.13 6.16 -1.51
N PHE A 114 2.93 5.81 -1.01
CA PHE A 114 1.70 5.86 -1.78
C PHE A 114 0.74 6.95 -1.30
N ASN A 115 0.02 7.55 -2.25
CA ASN A 115 -1.22 8.25 -1.97
C ASN A 115 -2.32 7.19 -1.82
N MET A 116 -2.74 6.94 -0.59
CA MET A 116 -3.73 5.90 -0.31
C MET A 116 -5.13 6.50 -0.22
N ARG A 117 -6.06 5.89 -0.94
CA ARG A 117 -7.45 6.34 -1.02
C ARG A 117 -8.44 5.20 -0.81
N LYS A 118 -9.61 5.54 -0.32
CA LYS A 118 -10.82 4.70 -0.31
C LYS A 118 -11.93 5.47 -1.03
N ASP A 119 -12.48 4.90 -2.11
CA ASP A 119 -13.50 5.55 -2.94
C ASP A 119 -13.12 6.96 -3.44
N GLY A 120 -11.82 7.18 -3.67
CA GLY A 120 -11.24 8.47 -4.03
C GLY A 120 -10.94 9.39 -2.86
N ILE A 121 -11.28 9.02 -1.63
CA ILE A 121 -11.06 9.78 -0.40
C ILE A 121 -9.66 9.50 0.14
N ILE A 122 -8.89 10.53 0.47
CA ILE A 122 -7.57 10.39 1.07
C ILE A 122 -7.71 9.78 2.46
N ILE A 123 -6.96 8.69 2.71
CA ILE A 123 -6.88 8.03 4.02
C ILE A 123 -5.50 8.17 4.67
N ASN A 124 -4.63 9.02 4.13
CA ASN A 124 -3.44 9.49 4.83
C ASN A 124 -3.89 10.50 5.90
N SER A 125 -3.37 10.38 7.11
CA SER A 125 -3.78 11.21 8.25
C SER A 125 -3.04 12.54 8.36
N ASP A 126 -2.05 12.77 7.53
CA ASP A 126 -1.33 14.02 7.34
C ASP A 126 -1.09 14.20 5.84
N MET A 127 -0.60 15.36 5.47
CA MET A 127 -0.21 15.63 4.10
C MET A 127 0.93 14.68 3.70
N TYR A 128 0.62 13.62 2.99
CA TYR A 128 1.57 12.63 2.49
C TYR A 128 2.47 11.96 3.53
N GLY A 129 2.08 11.15 4.34
CA GLY A 129 3.14 10.39 4.96
C GLY A 129 2.92 9.81 6.33
N TYR A 130 2.00 10.30 7.09
CA TYR A 130 1.68 9.54 8.28
C TYR A 130 0.84 8.32 7.88
N PRO A 131 1.09 7.15 8.50
CA PRO A 131 0.67 5.87 7.94
C PRO A 131 -0.83 5.73 7.67
N ALA A 132 -1.20 5.75 6.42
CA ALA A 132 -2.53 5.37 5.98
C ALA A 132 -2.87 3.91 6.33
N SER A 133 -1.85 3.07 6.53
CA SER A 133 -1.99 1.69 6.95
C SER A 133 -2.57 1.51 8.37
N HIS A 134 -2.61 2.54 9.19
CA HIS A 134 -3.30 2.48 10.49
C HIS A 134 -4.81 2.35 10.34
N TYR A 135 -5.39 2.85 9.25
CA TYR A 135 -6.76 2.54 8.87
C TYR A 135 -6.80 1.18 8.17
N SER A 136 -7.14 0.15 8.93
CA SER A 136 -7.15 -1.23 8.47
C SER A 136 -8.49 -1.59 7.82
N ILE A 137 -8.62 -1.41 6.50
CA ILE A 137 -9.84 -1.67 5.75
C ILE A 137 -10.13 -3.19 5.71
N PRO A 138 -11.35 -3.68 6.01
CA PRO A 138 -11.71 -5.07 5.75
C PRO A 138 -11.83 -5.29 4.24
N LEU A 139 -10.97 -6.13 3.67
CA LEU A 139 -10.92 -6.32 2.21
C LEU A 139 -12.16 -7.04 1.67
N GLU A 140 -12.91 -7.71 2.51
CA GLU A 140 -14.22 -8.29 2.20
C GLU A 140 -15.24 -7.21 1.82
N SER A 141 -15.09 -5.96 2.31
CA SER A 141 -15.91 -4.81 1.95
C SER A 141 -15.49 -4.13 0.65
N ILE A 142 -14.37 -4.54 0.07
CA ILE A 142 -13.79 -3.95 -1.14
C ILE A 142 -14.13 -4.79 -2.37
N GLU A 143 -14.60 -4.14 -3.41
CA GLU A 143 -14.88 -4.77 -4.70
C GLU A 143 -13.60 -4.96 -5.51
N ARG A 144 -12.78 -3.88 -5.57
CA ARG A 144 -11.53 -3.87 -6.34
C ARG A 144 -10.51 -2.88 -5.76
N ILE A 145 -9.26 -3.11 -6.09
CA ILE A 145 -8.17 -2.17 -5.82
C ILE A 145 -7.69 -1.58 -7.15
N GLU A 146 -7.69 -0.27 -7.24
CA GLU A 146 -7.15 0.48 -8.37
C GLU A 146 -5.75 0.96 -8.00
N LEU A 147 -4.77 0.63 -8.81
CA LEU A 147 -3.38 1.05 -8.64
C LEU A 147 -2.96 1.89 -9.85
N VAL A 148 -2.46 3.11 -9.61
CA VAL A 148 -1.93 3.99 -10.64
C VAL A 148 -0.50 4.34 -10.28
N ARG A 149 0.44 3.98 -11.15
CA ARG A 149 1.88 4.12 -10.91
C ARG A 149 2.53 5.12 -11.87
N GLY A 150 3.77 5.45 -11.60
CA GLY A 150 4.59 6.27 -12.50
C GLY A 150 4.00 7.65 -12.75
N THR A 151 3.57 7.89 -13.97
CA THR A 151 3.14 9.22 -14.46
C THR A 151 1.74 9.64 -14.02
N GLY A 152 1.08 8.86 -13.14
CA GLY A 152 -0.28 9.14 -12.66
C GLY A 152 -0.42 10.22 -11.58
N SER A 153 0.67 10.71 -11.02
CA SER A 153 0.70 11.46 -9.77
C SER A 153 0.02 12.83 -9.77
N LEU A 154 -0.05 13.54 -10.89
CA LEU A 154 -0.54 14.94 -10.92
C LEU A 154 -1.97 15.10 -10.40
N GLN A 155 -2.87 14.18 -10.71
CA GLN A 155 -4.27 14.28 -10.30
C GLN A 155 -4.52 13.92 -8.83
N TYR A 156 -3.60 13.20 -8.19
CA TYR A 156 -3.80 12.64 -6.86
C TYR A 156 -2.94 13.25 -5.78
N GLY A 157 -1.90 13.95 -6.14
CA GLY A 157 -0.80 14.37 -5.28
C GLY A 157 0.45 13.53 -5.56
N ALA A 158 1.58 14.17 -5.46
CA ALA A 158 2.83 13.67 -6.01
C ALA A 158 3.56 12.76 -5.02
N GLN A 159 3.15 11.51 -4.91
CA GLN A 159 3.92 10.47 -4.23
C GLN A 159 4.77 9.68 -5.24
N PHE A 160 5.93 9.23 -4.81
CA PHE A 160 6.85 8.45 -5.65
C PHE A 160 6.26 7.09 -6.07
N GLY A 161 5.50 6.44 -5.19
CA GLY A 161 4.85 5.14 -5.43
C GLY A 161 3.58 5.21 -6.29
N GLY A 162 3.00 6.41 -6.44
CA GLY A 162 1.73 6.58 -7.12
C GLY A 162 0.52 6.53 -6.16
N MET A 163 -0.60 5.99 -6.62
CA MET A 163 -1.86 5.97 -5.90
C MET A 163 -2.42 4.55 -5.80
N ILE A 164 -2.95 4.21 -4.62
CA ILE A 164 -3.77 3.03 -4.36
C ILE A 164 -5.16 3.50 -3.94
N ASN A 165 -6.20 3.00 -4.61
CA ASN A 165 -7.58 3.35 -4.30
C ASN A 165 -8.40 2.08 -4.08
N TYR A 166 -8.92 1.92 -2.88
CA TYR A 166 -9.81 0.82 -2.49
C TYR A 166 -11.23 1.21 -2.83
N ILE A 167 -11.84 0.52 -3.79
CA ILE A 167 -13.22 0.76 -4.19
C ILE A 167 -14.14 -0.16 -3.41
N SER A 168 -15.01 0.44 -2.61
CA SER A 168 -15.95 -0.27 -1.76
C SER A 168 -17.05 -0.97 -2.57
N LYS A 169 -17.53 -2.09 -2.04
CA LYS A 169 -18.79 -2.69 -2.47
C LYS A 169 -19.95 -1.75 -2.23
N THR A 170 -20.97 -1.85 -3.05
CA THR A 170 -22.24 -1.11 -2.94
C THR A 170 -23.41 -2.09 -2.98
N ALA A 171 -24.63 -1.62 -2.67
CA ALA A 171 -25.82 -2.43 -2.84
C ALA A 171 -25.95 -2.96 -4.27
N ASP A 172 -26.27 -4.26 -4.41
CA ASP A 172 -26.45 -4.89 -5.72
C ASP A 172 -27.58 -4.20 -6.50
N PRO A 173 -27.31 -3.58 -7.65
CA PRO A 173 -28.33 -2.83 -8.40
C PRO A 173 -29.44 -3.73 -8.94
N SER A 174 -29.20 -5.02 -9.08
CA SER A 174 -30.18 -6.00 -9.59
C SER A 174 -31.11 -6.55 -8.51
N LYS A 175 -30.81 -6.31 -7.22
CA LYS A 175 -31.59 -6.85 -6.09
C LYS A 175 -32.16 -5.72 -5.24
N LYS A 176 -33.44 -5.88 -4.82
CA LYS A 176 -34.05 -4.97 -3.84
C LYS A 176 -33.36 -5.12 -2.48
N PHE A 177 -32.97 -6.31 -2.12
CA PHE A 177 -32.26 -6.65 -0.89
C PHE A 177 -31.13 -7.66 -1.19
N SER A 178 -29.98 -7.50 -0.54
CA SER A 178 -28.84 -8.41 -0.64
C SER A 178 -28.19 -8.61 0.73
N PHE A 179 -27.68 -9.81 0.95
CA PHE A 179 -26.97 -10.19 2.16
C PHE A 179 -25.72 -10.97 1.78
N GLU A 180 -24.58 -10.69 2.41
CA GLU A 180 -23.36 -11.48 2.27
C GLU A 180 -22.82 -11.80 3.67
N ASN A 181 -22.39 -13.05 3.85
CA ASN A 181 -21.61 -13.48 5.00
C ASN A 181 -20.34 -14.17 4.52
N TYR A 182 -19.21 -13.82 5.10
CA TYR A 182 -17.92 -14.41 4.84
C TYR A 182 -17.28 -14.81 6.18
N SER A 183 -17.29 -16.11 6.47
CA SER A 183 -16.75 -16.68 7.72
C SER A 183 -15.47 -17.44 7.40
N SER A 184 -14.40 -17.18 8.13
CA SER A 184 -13.11 -17.85 7.95
C SER A 184 -12.60 -18.42 9.26
N PHE A 185 -12.02 -19.61 9.18
CA PHE A 185 -11.40 -20.36 10.25
C PHE A 185 -10.00 -20.79 9.77
N GLY A 186 -9.01 -20.80 10.67
CA GLY A 186 -7.68 -21.19 10.25
C GLY A 186 -6.69 -21.42 11.35
N SER A 187 -5.44 -21.58 10.95
CA SER A 187 -4.29 -21.73 11.86
C SER A 187 -4.20 -20.54 12.80
N TYR A 188 -3.56 -20.75 13.95
CA TYR A 188 -3.36 -19.74 14.99
C TYR A 188 -4.68 -19.18 15.53
N ASN A 189 -5.66 -20.07 15.74
CA ASN A 189 -7.01 -19.73 16.22
C ASN A 189 -7.69 -18.61 15.43
N LEU A 190 -7.42 -18.53 14.12
CA LEU A 190 -8.07 -17.57 13.25
C LEU A 190 -9.57 -17.81 13.24
N LEU A 191 -10.31 -16.79 13.68
CA LEU A 191 -11.75 -16.67 13.57
C LEU A 191 -12.07 -15.32 12.97
N SER A 192 -12.64 -15.29 11.75
CA SER A 192 -13.05 -14.08 11.09
C SER A 192 -14.47 -14.18 10.58
N ASN A 193 -15.26 -13.16 10.82
CA ASN A 193 -16.62 -13.07 10.29
C ASN A 193 -16.87 -11.66 9.74
N TYR A 194 -17.31 -11.62 8.49
CA TYR A 194 -17.77 -10.43 7.82
C TYR A 194 -19.22 -10.61 7.38
N ILE A 195 -20.05 -9.64 7.69
CA ILE A 195 -21.47 -9.62 7.32
C ILE A 195 -21.76 -8.30 6.64
N SER A 196 -22.53 -8.32 5.55
CA SER A 196 -23.01 -7.11 4.91
C SER A 196 -24.46 -7.21 4.44
N PHE A 197 -25.12 -6.05 4.43
CA PHE A 197 -26.48 -5.86 3.97
C PHE A 197 -26.50 -4.78 2.90
N GLY A 198 -27.25 -5.02 1.83
CA GLY A 198 -27.48 -4.06 0.78
C GLY A 198 -28.97 -3.92 0.48
N THR A 199 -29.43 -2.70 0.22
CA THR A 199 -30.78 -2.44 -0.30
C THR A 199 -30.75 -1.38 -1.40
N ASN A 200 -31.57 -1.60 -2.43
CA ASN A 200 -31.70 -0.70 -3.57
C ASN A 200 -33.19 -0.31 -3.73
N LEU A 201 -33.49 0.90 -3.30
CA LEU A 201 -34.84 1.49 -3.29
C LEU A 201 -34.93 2.63 -4.33
N LYS A 202 -34.88 2.28 -5.64
CA LYS A 202 -34.93 3.26 -6.75
C LYS A 202 -33.88 4.39 -6.59
N LYS A 203 -34.23 5.45 -5.83
CA LYS A 203 -33.38 6.63 -5.62
C LYS A 203 -32.37 6.51 -4.47
N ILE A 204 -32.56 5.53 -3.59
CA ILE A 204 -31.74 5.32 -2.40
C ILE A 204 -31.12 3.95 -2.46
N LYS A 205 -29.78 3.89 -2.26
CA LYS A 205 -29.04 2.65 -2.06
C LYS A 205 -28.34 2.72 -0.73
N ILE A 206 -28.43 1.65 0.04
CA ILE A 206 -27.75 1.54 1.34
C ILE A 206 -26.93 0.26 1.31
N TYR A 207 -25.70 0.36 1.76
CA TYR A 207 -24.81 -0.77 2.00
C TYR A 207 -24.18 -0.62 3.37
N ALA A 208 -24.27 -1.64 4.21
CA ALA A 208 -23.66 -1.63 5.53
C ALA A 208 -22.95 -2.95 5.80
N TYR A 209 -21.87 -2.89 6.59
CA TYR A 209 -21.11 -4.08 6.97
C TYR A 209 -20.59 -4.03 8.40
N LEU A 210 -20.37 -5.23 8.95
CA LEU A 210 -19.64 -5.49 10.19
C LEU A 210 -18.57 -6.56 9.91
N SER A 211 -17.39 -6.40 10.45
CA SER A 211 -16.28 -7.36 10.35
C SER A 211 -15.61 -7.53 11.71
N LYS A 212 -15.42 -8.78 12.14
CA LYS A 212 -14.67 -9.12 13.35
C LYS A 212 -13.66 -10.19 13.03
N ARG A 213 -12.44 -10.08 13.57
CA ARG A 213 -11.39 -11.08 13.42
C ARG A 213 -10.59 -11.18 14.71
N ASN A 214 -10.39 -12.42 15.15
CA ASN A 214 -9.45 -12.77 16.20
C ASN A 214 -8.41 -13.75 15.65
N ARG A 215 -7.17 -13.62 16.06
CA ARG A 215 -6.06 -14.49 15.67
C ARG A 215 -4.97 -14.42 16.71
N ASP A 216 -4.37 -15.56 17.05
CA ASP A 216 -3.24 -15.62 17.98
C ASP A 216 -1.88 -15.36 17.31
N GLY A 217 -1.81 -15.44 15.97
CA GLY A 217 -0.57 -15.22 15.23
C GLY A 217 0.39 -16.41 15.22
N TYR A 218 1.50 -16.25 14.48
CA TYR A 218 2.53 -17.29 14.30
C TYR A 218 3.49 -17.40 15.48
N ARG A 219 3.71 -16.28 16.16
CA ARG A 219 4.69 -16.15 17.25
C ARG A 219 4.00 -16.17 18.62
N ASP A 220 4.75 -16.57 19.64
CA ASP A 220 4.32 -16.39 21.01
C ASP A 220 4.01 -14.92 21.30
N ASN A 221 2.99 -14.64 22.10
CA ASN A 221 2.54 -13.27 22.41
C ASN A 221 2.17 -12.43 21.18
N GLU A 222 1.73 -13.06 20.11
CA GLU A 222 1.21 -12.40 18.92
C GLU A 222 -0.31 -12.59 18.85
N HIS A 223 -1.07 -11.64 19.36
CA HIS A 223 -2.52 -11.72 19.38
C HIS A 223 -3.15 -10.49 18.72
N THR A 224 -4.17 -10.71 17.90
CA THR A 224 -4.94 -9.64 17.25
C THR A 224 -6.42 -9.76 17.54
N LYS A 225 -7.02 -8.66 18.01
CA LYS A 225 -8.47 -8.43 18.00
C LYS A 225 -8.77 -7.30 17.03
N TYR A 226 -9.59 -7.56 16.02
CA TYR A 226 -9.94 -6.61 14.97
C TYR A 226 -11.46 -6.46 14.87
N ASP A 227 -11.90 -5.21 14.70
CA ASP A 227 -13.32 -4.83 14.52
C ASP A 227 -13.40 -3.70 13.49
N ALA A 228 -14.28 -3.85 12.51
CA ALA A 228 -14.54 -2.80 11.52
C ALA A 228 -16.00 -2.77 11.14
N GLN A 229 -16.50 -1.58 10.84
CA GLN A 229 -17.86 -1.35 10.43
C GLN A 229 -17.95 -0.19 9.46
N GLY A 230 -18.96 -0.21 8.61
CA GLY A 230 -19.22 0.89 7.70
C GLY A 230 -20.64 0.90 7.18
N ILE A 231 -21.05 2.09 6.76
CA ILE A 231 -22.31 2.35 6.10
C ILE A 231 -22.10 3.32 4.94
N ASN A 232 -22.65 2.97 3.80
CA ASN A 232 -22.70 3.81 2.61
C ASN A 232 -24.15 4.04 2.22
N LEU A 233 -24.55 5.31 2.13
CA LEU A 233 -25.88 5.73 1.74
C LEU A 233 -25.76 6.60 0.50
N GLN A 234 -26.27 6.12 -0.62
CA GLN A 234 -26.33 6.86 -1.88
C GLN A 234 -27.76 7.31 -2.16
N TYR A 235 -27.93 8.61 -2.35
CA TYR A 235 -29.17 9.23 -2.79
C TYR A 235 -29.01 9.82 -4.18
N SER A 236 -29.81 9.38 -5.14
CA SER A 236 -29.80 9.85 -6.53
C SER A 236 -31.16 10.46 -6.87
N PRO A 237 -31.35 11.77 -6.58
CA PRO A 237 -32.66 12.44 -6.87
C PRO A 237 -32.98 12.41 -8.36
N THR A 238 -31.95 12.52 -9.20
CA THR A 238 -32.07 12.43 -10.66
C THR A 238 -31.01 11.45 -11.23
N LYS A 239 -31.10 11.12 -12.51
CA LYS A 239 -30.07 10.30 -13.20
C LYS A 239 -28.71 11.01 -13.31
N ASN A 240 -28.70 12.33 -13.14
CA ASN A 240 -27.50 13.17 -13.34
C ASN A 240 -26.87 13.64 -12.03
N LEU A 241 -27.53 13.47 -10.89
CA LEU A 241 -27.08 13.94 -9.59
C LEU A 241 -27.11 12.80 -8.57
N SER A 242 -26.01 12.59 -7.88
CA SER A 242 -25.86 11.60 -6.82
C SER A 242 -25.12 12.20 -5.64
N LEU A 243 -25.70 12.04 -4.46
CA LEU A 243 -25.09 12.35 -3.16
C LEU A 243 -24.81 11.05 -2.43
N ASN A 244 -23.58 10.87 -1.99
CA ASN A 244 -23.13 9.69 -1.26
C ASN A 244 -22.58 10.09 0.08
N PHE A 245 -23.15 9.55 1.15
CA PHE A 245 -22.61 9.61 2.51
C PHE A 245 -21.95 8.26 2.82
N ASP A 246 -20.71 8.29 3.26
CA ASP A 246 -19.94 7.09 3.68
C ASP A 246 -19.36 7.33 5.07
N TYR A 247 -19.51 6.36 5.94
CA TYR A 247 -18.83 6.30 7.23
C TYR A 247 -18.21 4.92 7.39
N ALA A 248 -16.96 4.88 7.68
CA ALA A 248 -16.23 3.64 7.96
C ALA A 248 -15.34 3.82 9.18
N ARG A 249 -15.28 2.77 10.00
CA ARG A 249 -14.44 2.71 11.20
C ARG A 249 -13.64 1.42 11.20
N SER A 250 -12.40 1.49 11.64
CA SER A 250 -11.59 0.32 11.99
C SER A 250 -10.97 0.47 13.37
N TYR A 251 -10.89 -0.63 14.08
CA TYR A 251 -10.24 -0.80 15.35
C TYR A 251 -9.42 -2.08 15.31
N TYR A 252 -8.21 -2.06 15.83
CA TYR A 252 -7.57 -3.31 16.22
C TYR A 252 -6.67 -3.13 17.44
N LEU A 253 -6.57 -4.19 18.22
CA LEU A 253 -5.59 -4.35 19.29
C LEU A 253 -4.65 -5.48 18.88
N TYR A 254 -3.38 -5.16 18.74
CA TYR A 254 -2.34 -6.10 18.36
C TYR A 254 -1.30 -6.18 19.46
N GLN A 255 -1.10 -7.37 20.03
CA GLN A 255 -0.02 -7.69 20.95
C GLN A 255 1.23 -8.00 20.11
N LEU A 256 2.32 -7.30 20.40
CA LEU A 256 3.54 -7.32 19.59
C LEU A 256 4.58 -8.25 20.22
N PRO A 257 4.99 -9.33 19.53
CA PRO A 257 5.96 -10.28 20.07
C PRO A 257 7.39 -9.76 20.18
N GLY A 258 7.66 -8.56 19.62
CA GLY A 258 8.98 -7.93 19.61
C GLY A 258 9.91 -8.48 18.52
N PRO A 259 11.06 -7.81 18.29
CA PRO A 259 12.05 -8.25 17.31
C PRO A 259 12.87 -9.43 17.84
N LEU A 260 13.54 -10.15 16.93
CA LEU A 260 14.53 -11.18 17.25
C LEU A 260 15.94 -10.77 16.81
N THR A 261 16.95 -11.37 17.39
CA THR A 261 18.31 -11.41 16.79
C THR A 261 18.35 -12.51 15.71
N ASP A 262 19.39 -12.53 14.88
CA ASP A 262 19.56 -13.61 13.90
C ASP A 262 19.69 -14.98 14.59
N SER A 263 20.44 -15.08 15.68
CA SER A 263 20.57 -16.33 16.43
C SER A 263 19.22 -16.85 16.95
N MET A 264 18.38 -15.95 17.47
CA MET A 264 17.03 -16.29 17.93
C MET A 264 16.17 -16.75 16.76
N PHE A 265 16.20 -16.03 15.64
CA PHE A 265 15.42 -16.38 14.46
C PHE A 265 15.77 -17.75 13.91
N TYR A 266 17.07 -18.08 13.78
CA TYR A 266 17.49 -19.38 13.24
C TYR A 266 17.25 -20.52 14.23
N ALA A 267 17.32 -20.26 15.54
CA ALA A 267 16.98 -21.24 16.56
C ALA A 267 15.49 -21.56 16.55
N ASP A 268 14.64 -20.56 16.71
CA ASP A 268 13.19 -20.67 16.68
C ASP A 268 12.54 -19.34 16.28
N PRO A 269 11.99 -19.22 15.06
CA PRO A 269 11.33 -17.99 14.60
C PRO A 269 10.00 -17.70 15.31
N THR A 270 9.41 -18.66 16.05
CA THR A 270 8.14 -18.50 16.74
C THR A 270 8.27 -17.81 18.10
N GLN A 271 9.48 -17.75 18.66
CA GLN A 271 9.70 -17.17 19.97
C GLN A 271 9.40 -15.67 20.02
N SER A 272 9.13 -15.18 21.23
CA SER A 272 8.83 -13.79 21.52
C SER A 272 9.87 -13.19 22.47
N THR A 273 10.25 -11.95 22.23
CA THR A 273 11.07 -11.15 23.16
C THR A 273 10.24 -10.17 23.98
N ARG A 274 8.94 -10.06 23.69
CA ARG A 274 8.00 -9.15 24.34
C ARG A 274 6.67 -9.84 24.61
N SER A 275 6.16 -9.71 25.82
CA SER A 275 4.85 -10.23 26.24
C SER A 275 3.84 -9.13 26.56
N ARG A 276 4.31 -7.86 26.68
CA ARG A 276 3.53 -6.75 27.22
C ARG A 276 3.49 -5.54 26.28
N ASN A 277 3.84 -5.73 25.01
CA ASN A 277 3.80 -4.68 24.01
C ASN A 277 2.49 -4.73 23.22
N TYR A 278 1.88 -3.56 23.02
CA TYR A 278 0.60 -3.44 22.33
C TYR A 278 0.57 -2.28 21.36
N PHE A 279 -0.21 -2.44 20.30
CA PHE A 279 -0.48 -1.41 19.31
C PHE A 279 -1.98 -1.37 19.00
N ASN A 280 -2.57 -0.19 19.11
CA ASN A 280 -4.02 -0.03 19.05
C ASN A 280 -4.44 1.23 18.28
N PRO A 281 -4.66 1.16 16.97
CA PRO A 281 -5.31 2.21 16.19
C PRO A 281 -6.83 2.13 16.25
N ILE A 282 -7.47 3.29 16.30
CA ILE A 282 -8.92 3.48 16.18
C ILE A 282 -9.13 4.61 15.18
N ILE A 283 -9.60 4.31 13.98
CA ILE A 283 -9.70 5.28 12.89
C ILE A 283 -11.12 5.32 12.35
N ASN A 284 -11.66 6.53 12.19
CA ASN A 284 -12.96 6.83 11.61
C ASN A 284 -12.79 7.67 10.35
N VAL A 285 -13.50 7.33 9.28
CA VAL A 285 -13.43 8.02 7.99
C VAL A 285 -14.85 8.37 7.52
N PRO A 286 -15.45 9.47 8.00
CA PRO A 286 -16.68 10.01 7.44
C PRO A 286 -16.40 10.78 6.15
N SER A 287 -17.34 10.72 5.19
CA SER A 287 -17.26 11.52 3.97
C SER A 287 -18.61 11.77 3.32
N ILE A 288 -18.66 12.85 2.54
CA ILE A 288 -19.77 13.20 1.66
C ILE A 288 -19.20 13.41 0.26
N THR A 289 -19.77 12.75 -0.72
CA THR A 289 -19.39 12.89 -2.14
C THR A 289 -20.61 13.29 -2.96
N LEU A 290 -20.53 14.44 -3.63
CA LEU A 290 -21.48 14.89 -4.63
C LEU A 290 -20.91 14.57 -6.02
N LYS A 291 -21.66 13.86 -6.85
CA LYS A 291 -21.36 13.62 -8.28
C LYS A 291 -22.45 14.21 -9.13
N TRP A 292 -22.08 15.08 -10.05
CA TRP A 292 -23.00 15.76 -10.92
C TRP A 292 -22.58 15.65 -12.41
N LYS A 293 -23.42 15.01 -13.21
CA LYS A 293 -23.30 15.01 -14.66
C LYS A 293 -24.06 16.25 -15.17
N ILE A 294 -23.36 17.38 -15.28
CA ILE A 294 -23.94 18.68 -15.68
C ILE A 294 -24.50 18.57 -17.10
N SER A 295 -23.75 17.90 -17.99
CA SER A 295 -24.16 17.58 -19.36
C SER A 295 -23.55 16.24 -19.79
N PRO A 296 -23.89 15.70 -20.97
CA PRO A 296 -23.20 14.51 -21.51
C PRO A 296 -21.68 14.68 -21.60
N LYS A 297 -21.19 15.94 -21.76
CA LYS A 297 -19.77 16.30 -21.92
C LYS A 297 -19.12 16.85 -20.67
N SER A 298 -19.88 17.15 -19.59
CA SER A 298 -19.38 17.83 -18.39
C SER A 298 -19.74 17.06 -17.14
N LYS A 299 -18.74 16.78 -16.31
CA LYS A 299 -18.91 16.08 -15.02
C LYS A 299 -18.20 16.87 -13.91
N MET A 300 -18.82 16.91 -12.74
CA MET A 300 -18.26 17.52 -11.56
C MET A 300 -18.34 16.53 -10.38
N GLN A 301 -17.35 16.54 -9.52
CA GLN A 301 -17.32 15.80 -8.28
C GLN A 301 -16.81 16.70 -7.17
N PHE A 302 -17.53 16.75 -6.05
CA PHE A 302 -17.06 17.37 -4.82
C PHE A 302 -17.02 16.32 -3.73
N VAL A 303 -15.92 16.30 -2.99
CA VAL A 303 -15.71 15.39 -1.85
C VAL A 303 -15.35 16.23 -0.62
N SER A 304 -16.04 15.99 0.49
CA SER A 304 -15.63 16.46 1.81
C SER A 304 -15.45 15.25 2.71
N SER A 305 -14.30 15.11 3.31
CA SER A 305 -13.95 13.94 4.11
C SER A 305 -13.12 14.30 5.32
N ALA A 306 -13.15 13.41 6.33
CA ALA A 306 -12.28 13.51 7.48
C ALA A 306 -11.65 12.15 7.80
N LEU A 307 -10.47 12.19 8.42
CA LEU A 307 -9.84 11.05 9.07
C LEU A 307 -9.61 11.45 10.54
N ILE A 308 -10.34 10.79 11.43
CA ILE A 308 -10.39 11.13 12.85
C ILE A 308 -10.13 9.87 13.66
N GLY A 309 -9.23 9.93 14.63
CA GLY A 309 -8.97 8.77 15.46
C GLY A 309 -7.73 8.86 16.31
N THR A 310 -7.30 7.73 16.80
CA THR A 310 -6.11 7.61 17.65
C THR A 310 -5.26 6.42 17.24
N ARG A 311 -3.98 6.50 17.56
CA ARG A 311 -3.07 5.37 17.55
C ARG A 311 -2.33 5.34 18.89
N ASN A 312 -2.55 4.28 19.63
CA ASN A 312 -1.94 4.05 20.93
C ASN A 312 -0.87 2.96 20.81
N SER A 313 0.25 3.13 21.46
CA SER A 313 1.25 2.07 21.63
C SER A 313 1.77 2.03 23.05
N ILE A 314 2.00 0.82 23.55
CA ILE A 314 2.57 0.55 24.85
C ILE A 314 3.73 -0.40 24.62
N LEU A 315 4.93 0.02 24.97
CA LEU A 315 6.15 -0.65 24.56
C LEU A 315 7.17 -0.75 25.69
N PHE A 316 7.75 -1.92 25.83
CA PHE A 316 9.10 -2.03 26.40
C PHE A 316 10.08 -1.81 25.22
N ASP A 317 10.48 -0.56 25.03
CA ASP A 317 11.26 -0.12 23.86
C ASP A 317 12.77 -0.34 24.07
N LYS A 318 13.18 -1.60 23.97
CA LYS A 318 14.58 -2.03 24.07
C LYS A 318 14.93 -2.99 22.92
N PRO A 319 16.22 -3.10 22.53
CA PRO A 319 16.65 -4.09 21.54
C PRO A 319 16.27 -5.53 21.90
N ALA A 320 16.24 -6.43 20.92
CA ALA A 320 15.95 -7.85 21.12
C ALA A 320 16.89 -8.55 22.11
N THR A 321 18.12 -8.05 22.26
CA THR A 321 19.13 -8.55 23.20
C THR A 321 18.79 -8.28 24.68
N ILE A 322 17.80 -7.43 24.96
CA ILE A 322 17.33 -7.12 26.31
C ILE A 322 15.96 -7.73 26.50
N GLN A 323 15.86 -8.73 27.32
CA GLN A 323 14.62 -9.43 27.62
C GLN A 323 13.72 -8.59 28.53
N ASP A 324 12.42 -8.54 28.23
CA ASP A 324 11.41 -7.96 29.12
C ASP A 324 11.07 -8.98 30.23
N SER A 325 11.76 -8.86 31.35
CA SER A 325 11.66 -9.79 32.48
C SER A 325 11.44 -9.06 33.79
N ILE A 326 10.95 -9.81 34.79
CA ILE A 326 10.83 -9.32 36.16
C ILE A 326 12.23 -9.12 36.73
N ASN A 327 12.50 -7.94 37.24
CA ASN A 327 13.71 -7.64 37.99
C ASN A 327 13.74 -8.46 39.27
N ARG A 328 14.83 -9.21 39.48
CA ARG A 328 14.97 -10.13 40.59
C ARG A 328 15.05 -9.47 41.97
N ILE A 329 15.41 -8.17 42.02
CA ILE A 329 15.52 -7.40 43.28
C ILE A 329 14.17 -6.75 43.60
N THR A 330 13.55 -6.09 42.64
CA THR A 330 12.29 -5.34 42.86
C THR A 330 11.06 -6.21 42.71
N LEU A 331 11.19 -7.44 42.18
CA LEU A 331 10.13 -8.37 41.83
C LEU A 331 9.04 -7.75 40.91
N GLN A 332 9.44 -6.78 40.10
CA GLN A 332 8.55 -6.06 39.21
C GLN A 332 9.16 -5.94 37.81
N TYR A 333 8.30 -5.80 36.81
CA TYR A 333 8.72 -5.38 35.48
C TYR A 333 9.18 -3.92 35.47
N GLU A 334 9.93 -3.53 34.45
CA GLU A 334 10.18 -2.12 34.16
C GLU A 334 8.90 -1.42 33.67
N ASN A 335 8.86 -0.09 33.82
CA ASN A 335 7.78 0.70 33.25
C ASN A 335 7.82 0.63 31.71
N ARG A 336 6.65 0.54 31.09
CA ARG A 336 6.52 0.62 29.63
C ARG A 336 6.44 2.06 29.17
N GLN A 337 6.84 2.32 27.94
CA GLN A 337 6.60 3.59 27.27
C GLN A 337 5.19 3.59 26.68
N VAL A 338 4.49 4.71 26.84
CA VAL A 338 3.18 4.97 26.23
C VAL A 338 3.32 6.08 25.21
N ASP A 339 2.82 5.85 23.99
CA ASP A 339 2.71 6.87 22.97
C ASP A 339 1.27 6.93 22.44
N VAL A 340 0.70 8.13 22.34
CA VAL A 340 -0.65 8.37 21.85
C VAL A 340 -0.61 9.43 20.75
N ASP A 341 -1.02 9.07 19.54
CA ASP A 341 -1.23 10.00 18.44
C ASP A 341 -2.73 10.19 18.22
N ARG A 342 -3.20 11.42 18.14
CA ARG A 342 -4.58 11.79 17.83
C ARG A 342 -4.63 12.47 16.48
N PHE A 343 -5.49 11.98 15.59
CA PHE A 343 -5.62 12.43 14.21
C PHE A 343 -6.89 13.24 14.05
N ASN A 344 -6.77 14.44 13.47
CA ASN A 344 -7.88 15.30 13.07
C ASN A 344 -7.55 15.89 11.69
N SER A 345 -7.82 15.16 10.63
CA SER A 345 -7.54 15.55 9.25
C SER A 345 -8.83 15.77 8.49
N TYR A 346 -8.93 16.89 7.79
CA TYR A 346 -10.08 17.25 6.96
C TYR A 346 -9.60 17.55 5.56
N THR A 347 -10.26 16.99 4.56
CA THR A 347 -9.93 17.20 3.14
C THR A 347 -11.20 17.55 2.36
N GLN A 348 -11.08 18.58 1.53
CA GLN A 348 -12.08 18.95 0.54
C GLN A 348 -11.45 18.89 -0.85
N GLU A 349 -12.11 18.26 -1.79
CA GLU A 349 -11.63 18.12 -3.17
C GLU A 349 -12.77 18.42 -4.15
N LEU A 350 -12.56 19.39 -5.02
CA LEU A 350 -13.45 19.70 -6.14
C LEU A 350 -12.75 19.27 -7.43
N ARG A 351 -13.44 18.51 -8.27
CA ARG A 351 -12.96 18.05 -9.57
C ARG A 351 -13.98 18.33 -10.65
N TYR A 352 -13.50 18.72 -11.81
CA TYR A 352 -14.30 18.97 -12.99
C TYR A 352 -13.65 18.31 -14.20
N LEU A 353 -14.47 17.73 -15.09
CA LEU A 353 -14.04 17.19 -16.36
C LEU A 353 -14.95 17.72 -17.46
N GLN A 354 -14.34 18.23 -18.53
CA GLN A 354 -15.01 18.69 -19.74
C GLN A 354 -14.48 17.94 -20.94
N GLN A 355 -15.40 17.38 -21.73
CA GLN A 355 -15.14 16.87 -23.08
C GLN A 355 -15.39 17.99 -24.09
N PHE A 356 -14.50 18.15 -25.06
CA PHE A 356 -14.63 19.09 -26.17
C PHE A 356 -13.96 18.51 -27.41
N ASN A 357 -14.26 19.08 -28.58
CA ASN A 357 -13.69 18.61 -29.83
C ASN A 357 -12.73 19.66 -30.38
N ILE A 358 -11.60 19.21 -30.96
CA ILE A 358 -10.70 19.99 -31.80
C ILE A 358 -10.73 19.32 -33.17
N GLY A 359 -11.39 19.95 -34.12
CA GLY A 359 -11.70 19.32 -35.41
C GLY A 359 -12.53 18.05 -35.18
N ASN A 360 -12.05 16.93 -35.69
CA ASN A 360 -12.72 15.62 -35.57
C ASN A 360 -12.27 14.81 -34.36
N PHE A 361 -11.39 15.34 -33.48
CA PHE A 361 -10.83 14.61 -32.35
C PHE A 361 -11.49 15.02 -31.04
N THR A 362 -11.79 14.02 -30.20
CA THR A 362 -12.38 14.22 -28.90
C THR A 362 -11.30 14.42 -27.85
N ASN A 363 -11.36 15.53 -27.15
CA ASN A 363 -10.40 15.91 -26.12
C ASN A 363 -11.08 15.99 -24.76
N HIS A 364 -10.31 15.79 -23.69
CA HIS A 364 -10.81 15.84 -22.33
C HIS A 364 -9.88 16.65 -21.44
N ILE A 365 -10.40 17.69 -20.82
CA ILE A 365 -9.70 18.47 -19.80
C ILE A 365 -10.28 18.15 -18.43
N ALA A 366 -9.43 17.80 -17.49
CA ALA A 366 -9.76 17.62 -16.09
C ALA A 366 -8.99 18.61 -15.24
N GLY A 367 -9.67 19.22 -14.27
CA GLY A 367 -9.04 20.12 -13.29
C GLY A 367 -9.64 19.95 -11.92
N GLY A 368 -8.93 20.45 -10.91
CA GLY A 368 -9.44 20.36 -9.55
C GLY A 368 -8.66 21.18 -8.56
N LEU A 369 -9.33 21.40 -7.41
CA LEU A 369 -8.79 22.05 -6.21
C LEU A 369 -8.90 21.11 -5.04
N GLN A 370 -7.87 21.08 -4.20
CA GLN A 370 -7.83 20.28 -2.97
C GLN A 370 -7.38 21.16 -1.83
N LEU A 371 -8.15 21.13 -0.74
CA LEU A 371 -7.83 21.80 0.52
C LEU A 371 -7.67 20.73 1.59
N MET A 372 -6.62 20.80 2.38
CA MET A 372 -6.38 19.91 3.50
C MET A 372 -6.02 20.72 4.73
N THR A 373 -6.67 20.42 5.85
CA THR A 373 -6.31 20.91 7.17
C THR A 373 -6.14 19.73 8.10
N ASN A 374 -5.08 19.74 8.90
CA ASN A 374 -4.75 18.67 9.82
C ASN A 374 -4.28 19.22 11.15
N ASP A 375 -4.63 18.54 12.24
CA ASP A 375 -4.02 18.68 13.56
C ASP A 375 -3.66 17.29 14.08
N LEU A 376 -2.41 16.91 13.94
CA LEU A 376 -1.88 15.69 14.53
C LEU A 376 -1.30 16.04 15.90
N HIS A 377 -1.98 15.61 16.97
CA HIS A 377 -1.52 15.76 18.34
C HIS A 377 -0.80 14.49 18.78
N ARG A 378 0.48 14.58 19.08
CA ARG A 378 1.35 13.47 19.49
C ARG A 378 1.82 13.65 20.93
N THR A 379 1.39 12.76 21.82
CA THR A 379 1.92 12.64 23.17
C THR A 379 2.75 11.36 23.23
N GLN A 380 4.05 11.49 23.51
CA GLN A 380 5.00 10.38 23.43
C GLN A 380 5.96 10.34 24.61
N LEU A 381 6.65 9.20 24.77
CA LEU A 381 7.61 8.95 25.85
C LEU A 381 6.96 9.10 27.23
N GLY A 382 5.68 8.79 27.34
CA GLY A 382 4.98 8.72 28.63
C GLY A 382 5.44 7.52 29.44
N LYS A 383 5.60 7.69 30.76
CA LYS A 383 5.94 6.59 31.68
C LYS A 383 4.69 5.81 32.06
N GLY A 384 4.46 4.67 31.39
CA GLY A 384 3.31 3.82 31.61
C GLY A 384 3.47 2.85 32.79
N SER A 385 2.45 2.02 33.00
CA SER A 385 2.40 1.03 34.06
C SER A 385 3.44 -0.10 33.88
N ARG A 386 3.62 -0.88 34.94
CA ARG A 386 4.36 -2.15 34.96
C ARG A 386 3.50 -3.37 34.67
N ASN A 387 2.21 -3.18 34.42
CA ASN A 387 1.23 -4.23 34.14
C ASN A 387 1.53 -4.98 32.83
N SER A 388 0.93 -6.16 32.68
CA SER A 388 1.08 -6.97 31.47
C SER A 388 0.00 -6.69 30.42
N ASP A 389 -1.18 -6.25 30.83
CA ASP A 389 -2.30 -5.98 29.93
C ASP A 389 -2.18 -4.64 29.19
N PHE A 390 -3.05 -4.44 28.21
CA PHE A 390 -3.19 -3.16 27.52
C PHE A 390 -3.68 -2.07 28.50
N ASP A 391 -2.82 -1.10 28.77
CA ASP A 391 -3.07 -0.03 29.74
C ASP A 391 -2.29 1.23 29.33
N ILE A 392 -3.00 2.26 28.90
CA ILE A 392 -2.42 3.55 28.49
C ILE A 392 -2.27 4.57 29.61
N ASN A 393 -2.57 4.18 30.87
CA ASN A 393 -2.42 5.08 32.02
C ASN A 393 -0.94 5.35 32.31
N LEU A 394 -0.65 6.59 32.67
CA LEU A 394 0.69 6.98 33.07
C LEU A 394 0.83 6.88 34.60
N VAL A 395 1.98 6.42 35.04
CA VAL A 395 2.38 6.47 36.47
C VAL A 395 2.97 7.84 36.83
N ASP A 396 3.38 8.62 35.84
CA ASP A 396 3.83 9.99 35.93
C ASP A 396 3.11 10.75 34.80
N PRO A 397 2.33 11.79 35.07
CA PRO A 397 1.53 12.50 34.06
C PRO A 397 2.34 13.30 33.04
N ILE A 398 3.67 13.28 33.15
CA ILE A 398 4.57 14.03 32.27
C ILE A 398 4.84 13.23 30.98
N TRP A 399 4.61 13.85 29.85
CA TRP A 399 5.00 13.36 28.54
C TRP A 399 6.40 13.88 28.19
N GLY A 400 7.26 13.02 27.68
CA GLY A 400 8.56 13.45 27.16
C GLY A 400 8.44 14.31 25.89
N ARG A 401 7.33 14.15 25.16
CA ARG A 401 6.92 14.99 24.03
C ARG A 401 5.41 15.19 24.07
N ASP A 402 4.98 16.44 23.93
CA ASP A 402 3.58 16.84 23.75
C ASP A 402 3.52 17.86 22.61
N LEU A 403 3.16 17.40 21.41
CA LEU A 403 3.38 18.12 20.15
C LEU A 403 2.12 18.13 19.29
N HIS A 404 1.74 19.31 18.81
CA HIS A 404 0.74 19.53 17.78
C HIS A 404 1.40 19.86 16.45
N PHE A 405 1.02 19.12 15.42
CA PHE A 405 1.41 19.37 14.03
C PHE A 405 0.20 19.85 13.26
N LYS A 406 0.12 21.17 13.04
CA LYS A 406 -0.98 21.82 12.34
C LYS A 406 -0.57 22.09 10.91
N THR A 407 -1.15 21.36 9.97
CA THR A 407 -0.87 21.48 8.54
C THR A 407 -2.06 22.12 7.82
N GLN A 408 -1.78 23.06 6.94
CA GLN A 408 -2.71 23.58 5.94
C GLN A 408 -2.06 23.43 4.58
N ASN A 409 -2.79 22.85 3.63
CA ASN A 409 -2.30 22.62 2.28
C ASN A 409 -3.37 22.90 1.23
N ILE A 410 -2.96 23.55 0.15
CA ILE A 410 -3.79 23.85 -1.01
C ILE A 410 -3.10 23.29 -2.23
N ALA A 411 -3.84 22.59 -3.06
CA ALA A 411 -3.35 22.09 -4.34
C ALA A 411 -4.34 22.38 -5.44
N ALA A 412 -3.84 22.79 -6.59
CA ALA A 412 -4.59 22.92 -7.84
C ALA A 412 -3.93 22.07 -8.93
N PHE A 413 -4.73 21.43 -9.76
CA PHE A 413 -4.21 20.68 -10.90
C PHE A 413 -5.07 20.86 -12.13
N VAL A 414 -4.44 20.71 -13.29
CA VAL A 414 -5.09 20.61 -14.60
C VAL A 414 -4.36 19.59 -15.42
N GLU A 415 -5.10 18.77 -16.16
CA GLU A 415 -4.56 17.79 -17.11
C GLU A 415 -5.48 17.74 -18.32
N ASN A 416 -4.90 17.74 -19.51
CA ASN A 416 -5.63 17.60 -20.75
C ASN A 416 -5.15 16.36 -21.52
N ASN A 417 -6.11 15.58 -21.99
CA ASN A 417 -5.90 14.49 -22.93
C ASN A 417 -6.24 14.96 -24.32
N PHE A 418 -5.24 15.02 -25.19
CA PHE A 418 -5.34 15.38 -26.60
C PHE A 418 -5.36 14.11 -27.45
N GLU A 419 -6.42 13.87 -28.20
CA GLU A 419 -6.39 12.94 -29.33
C GLU A 419 -5.75 13.65 -30.51
N VAL A 420 -4.49 13.30 -30.85
CA VAL A 420 -3.74 13.86 -31.96
C VAL A 420 -4.09 13.14 -33.25
N THR A 421 -4.29 11.83 -33.19
CA THR A 421 -4.82 10.99 -34.27
C THR A 421 -5.76 9.93 -33.65
N LYS A 422 -6.46 9.17 -34.50
CA LYS A 422 -7.30 8.05 -34.06
C LYS A 422 -6.54 7.02 -33.22
N ASN A 423 -5.23 6.92 -33.38
CA ASN A 423 -4.38 5.92 -32.71
C ASN A 423 -3.42 6.53 -31.71
N PHE A 424 -3.28 7.86 -31.66
CA PHE A 424 -2.30 8.52 -30.80
C PHE A 424 -2.95 9.61 -29.96
N SER A 425 -2.78 9.49 -28.65
CA SER A 425 -3.16 10.52 -27.69
C SER A 425 -2.00 10.89 -26.78
N ILE A 426 -1.99 12.14 -26.33
CA ILE A 426 -1.01 12.69 -25.41
C ILE A 426 -1.73 13.40 -24.25
N ASN A 427 -1.28 13.19 -23.03
CA ASN A 427 -1.69 13.95 -21.87
C ASN A 427 -0.61 14.94 -21.50
N VAL A 428 -1.01 16.14 -21.15
CA VAL A 428 -0.14 17.17 -20.56
C VAL A 428 -0.85 17.72 -19.34
N GLY A 429 -0.15 17.81 -18.24
CA GLY A 429 -0.73 18.27 -16.99
C GLY A 429 0.25 19.01 -16.11
N ALA A 430 -0.31 19.83 -15.24
CA ALA A 430 0.39 20.56 -14.21
C ALA A 430 -0.35 20.46 -12.87
N ARG A 431 0.40 20.46 -11.77
CA ARG A 431 -0.09 20.58 -10.41
C ARG A 431 0.75 21.62 -9.69
N PHE A 432 0.08 22.50 -9.00
CA PHE A 432 0.71 23.40 -8.06
C PHE A 432 0.20 23.09 -6.66
N GLU A 433 1.11 22.95 -5.72
CA GLU A 433 0.79 22.62 -4.33
C GLU A 433 1.59 23.52 -3.41
N THR A 434 0.92 24.11 -2.44
CA THR A 434 1.55 24.96 -1.43
C THR A 434 0.90 24.72 -0.07
N GLY A 435 1.72 24.76 0.97
CA GLY A 435 1.24 24.58 2.32
C GLY A 435 2.26 24.95 3.37
N GLU A 436 1.79 24.93 4.61
CA GLU A 436 2.58 25.17 5.79
C GLU A 436 2.18 24.16 6.88
N SER A 437 3.19 23.61 7.52
CA SER A 437 3.03 22.82 8.74
C SER A 437 3.68 23.54 9.90
N LYS A 438 2.92 23.71 10.99
CA LYS A 438 3.39 24.39 12.22
C LYS A 438 3.51 23.39 13.35
N LEU A 439 4.63 23.41 14.04
CA LEU A 439 4.87 22.69 15.28
C LEU A 439 4.54 23.58 16.48
N LYS A 440 3.78 23.06 17.44
CA LYS A 440 3.54 23.67 18.75
C LYS A 440 3.62 22.60 19.83
N GLY A 441 4.14 22.94 20.97
CA GLY A 441 4.23 22.03 22.13
C GLY A 441 5.63 21.99 22.72
N THR A 442 5.92 20.97 23.50
CA THR A 442 7.13 20.84 24.30
C THR A 442 7.83 19.50 24.04
N ILE A 443 9.16 19.54 24.10
CA ILE A 443 10.04 18.35 24.17
C ILE A 443 10.88 18.53 25.44
N VAL A 444 10.62 17.75 26.47
CA VAL A 444 11.21 17.93 27.81
C VAL A 444 12.75 17.89 27.81
N TYR A 445 13.34 17.14 26.91
CA TYR A 445 14.78 16.95 26.84
C TYR A 445 15.46 17.83 25.78
N TYR A 446 14.76 18.77 25.13
CA TYR A 446 15.33 19.56 24.05
C TYR A 446 14.92 21.06 24.18
N PRO A 447 15.83 22.01 23.92
CA PRO A 447 15.54 23.43 24.01
C PRO A 447 14.49 23.86 22.98
N ASP A 448 13.44 24.53 23.40
CA ASP A 448 12.33 24.95 22.55
C ASP A 448 12.75 25.88 21.41
N ASN A 449 13.77 26.72 21.62
CA ASN A 449 14.27 27.65 20.62
C ASN A 449 15.09 27.00 19.47
N GLU A 450 15.45 25.75 19.61
CA GLU A 450 16.17 24.99 18.57
C GLU A 450 15.27 24.10 17.72
N ILE A 451 13.95 24.06 18.02
CA ILE A 451 12.98 23.23 17.29
C ILE A 451 12.43 24.03 16.11
N PRO A 452 12.41 23.49 14.88
CA PRO A 452 11.73 24.12 13.75
C PRO A 452 10.24 24.28 14.02
N VAL A 453 9.75 25.51 14.10
CA VAL A 453 8.34 25.81 14.41
C VAL A 453 7.43 25.85 13.20
N SER A 454 7.98 25.95 11.99
CA SER A 454 7.24 26.02 10.74
C SER A 454 8.03 25.46 9.58
N ILE A 455 7.34 24.67 8.75
CA ILE A 455 7.84 24.17 7.47
C ILE A 455 6.89 24.64 6.40
N LYS A 456 7.43 25.34 5.40
CA LYS A 456 6.70 25.75 4.20
C LYS A 456 7.15 24.92 3.02
N HIS A 457 6.20 24.49 2.21
CA HIS A 457 6.47 23.80 0.95
C HIS A 457 5.70 24.46 -0.20
N GLN A 458 6.30 24.40 -1.36
CA GLN A 458 5.73 24.91 -2.58
C GLN A 458 6.26 24.11 -3.76
N TYR A 459 5.36 23.47 -4.50
CA TYR A 459 5.72 22.58 -5.60
C TYR A 459 4.94 22.87 -6.87
N PRO A 460 5.58 23.41 -7.91
CA PRO A 460 5.13 23.23 -9.27
C PRO A 460 5.55 21.85 -9.77
N LEU A 461 4.62 21.08 -10.31
CA LEU A 461 4.84 19.75 -10.86
C LEU A 461 4.27 19.68 -12.27
N LEU A 462 5.06 19.14 -13.19
CA LEU A 462 4.69 18.92 -14.57
C LEU A 462 4.71 17.43 -14.88
N GLY A 463 3.86 17.02 -15.80
CA GLY A 463 3.86 15.66 -16.31
C GLY A 463 3.24 15.56 -17.69
N THR A 464 3.71 14.56 -18.41
CA THR A 464 3.18 14.19 -19.72
C THR A 464 3.13 12.69 -19.84
N SER A 465 2.14 12.17 -20.56
CA SER A 465 2.08 10.76 -20.91
C SER A 465 1.44 10.60 -22.29
N PHE A 466 1.68 9.48 -22.95
CA PHE A 466 1.13 9.21 -24.28
C PHE A 466 0.64 7.77 -24.39
N THR A 467 -0.28 7.55 -25.31
CA THR A 467 -0.72 6.22 -25.77
C THR A 467 -0.71 6.18 -27.27
N TYR A 468 -0.13 5.10 -27.82
CA TYR A 468 -0.17 4.80 -29.24
C TYR A 468 -0.75 3.41 -29.46
N HIS A 469 -1.93 3.32 -30.06
CA HIS A 469 -2.61 2.08 -30.39
C HIS A 469 -2.02 1.50 -31.69
N LEU A 470 -1.20 0.47 -31.56
CA LEU A 470 -0.66 -0.30 -32.69
C LEU A 470 -1.77 -1.12 -33.36
N LEU A 471 -2.59 -1.78 -32.54
CA LEU A 471 -3.72 -2.59 -32.92
C LEU A 471 -4.88 -2.36 -31.94
N LYS A 472 -6.11 -2.78 -32.28
CA LYS A 472 -7.29 -2.64 -31.39
C LYS A 472 -7.07 -3.08 -29.93
N LYS A 473 -6.13 -4.01 -29.69
CA LYS A 473 -5.87 -4.60 -28.35
C LYS A 473 -4.41 -4.51 -27.94
N MET A 474 -3.60 -3.70 -28.60
CA MET A 474 -2.17 -3.52 -28.29
C MET A 474 -1.79 -2.07 -28.37
N GLU A 475 -1.07 -1.58 -27.37
CA GLU A 475 -0.66 -0.19 -27.29
C GLU A 475 0.75 -0.05 -26.71
N ILE A 476 1.45 0.97 -27.17
CA ILE A 476 2.64 1.51 -26.53
C ILE A 476 2.16 2.71 -25.71
N TYR A 477 2.63 2.80 -24.49
CA TYR A 477 2.35 3.91 -23.60
C TYR A 477 3.63 4.35 -22.90
N GLY A 478 3.62 5.54 -22.36
CA GLY A 478 4.75 6.02 -21.60
C GLY A 478 4.54 7.44 -21.14
N GLY A 479 5.51 7.93 -20.38
CA GLY A 479 5.43 9.30 -19.91
C GLY A 479 6.53 9.67 -18.93
N TYR A 480 6.44 10.90 -18.47
CA TYR A 480 7.31 11.53 -17.50
C TYR A 480 6.44 12.31 -16.52
N SER A 481 6.71 12.21 -15.23
CA SER A 481 6.04 13.00 -14.21
C SER A 481 6.98 13.34 -13.07
N GLN A 482 7.04 14.60 -12.71
CA GLN A 482 7.71 15.07 -11.51
C GLN A 482 6.98 14.56 -10.27
N THR A 483 7.73 14.26 -9.22
CA THR A 483 7.24 13.79 -7.94
C THR A 483 7.96 14.49 -6.81
N TYR A 484 7.35 14.50 -5.63
CA TYR A 484 8.00 14.99 -4.42
C TYR A 484 7.50 14.24 -3.19
N ARG A 485 8.25 14.35 -2.12
CA ARG A 485 7.84 13.97 -0.77
C ARG A 485 8.19 15.11 0.16
N PRO A 486 7.19 15.73 0.83
CA PRO A 486 7.44 16.76 1.81
C PRO A 486 8.17 16.20 3.02
N LEU A 487 8.86 17.07 3.74
CA LEU A 487 9.37 16.81 5.08
C LEU A 487 8.24 16.44 6.01
N LEU A 488 8.42 15.36 6.74
CA LEU A 488 7.50 14.93 7.78
C LEU A 488 8.01 15.39 9.13
N PHE A 489 7.11 15.63 10.08
CA PHE A 489 7.51 16.01 11.42
C PHE A 489 8.40 14.98 12.12
N LYS A 490 8.21 13.68 11.85
CA LYS A 490 9.14 12.65 12.34
C LYS A 490 10.58 12.88 11.87
N ASP A 491 10.74 13.55 10.72
CA ASP A 491 12.05 13.88 10.14
C ASP A 491 12.68 15.10 10.79
N LEU A 492 11.91 15.89 11.57
CA LEU A 492 12.30 17.17 12.15
C LEU A 492 12.27 17.20 13.68
N ILE A 493 11.84 16.14 14.35
CA ILE A 493 11.89 16.07 15.80
C ILE A 493 13.20 15.38 16.20
N PRO A 494 14.08 16.07 16.96
CA PRO A 494 15.30 15.45 17.46
C PRO A 494 14.96 14.32 18.42
N SER A 495 15.70 13.20 18.31
CA SER A 495 15.53 12.05 19.19
C SER A 495 16.23 12.20 20.54
N SER A 496 17.20 13.09 20.63
CA SER A 496 17.99 13.37 21.83
C SER A 496 18.63 14.76 21.76
N THR A 497 19.20 15.22 22.86
CA THR A 497 19.99 16.48 22.95
C THR A 497 21.23 16.48 22.05
N PHE A 498 21.71 15.29 21.65
CA PHE A 498 22.87 15.14 20.75
C PHE A 498 22.48 15.09 19.27
N GLU A 499 21.20 15.34 18.95
CA GLU A 499 20.74 15.43 17.56
C GLU A 499 20.39 16.88 17.23
N LYS A 500 20.94 17.40 16.13
CA LYS A 500 20.59 18.69 15.54
C LYS A 500 19.96 18.50 14.19
N ILE A 501 19.07 19.42 13.83
CA ILE A 501 18.37 19.39 12.55
C ILE A 501 18.91 20.52 11.69
N ASP A 502 19.19 20.20 10.42
CA ASP A 502 19.60 21.20 9.44
C ASP A 502 18.45 22.20 9.19
N PRO A 503 18.61 23.48 9.50
CA PRO A 503 17.57 24.46 9.23
C PRO A 503 17.33 24.68 7.72
N LYS A 504 18.24 24.19 6.86
CA LYS A 504 18.15 24.25 5.40
C LYS A 504 17.73 22.91 4.76
N ILE A 505 17.30 21.95 5.56
CA ILE A 505 16.79 20.67 5.07
C ILE A 505 15.67 20.88 4.06
N LYS A 506 15.73 20.19 2.93
CA LYS A 506 14.79 20.36 1.80
C LYS A 506 13.96 19.12 1.62
N ASP A 507 12.75 19.32 1.12
CA ASP A 507 11.89 18.22 0.65
C ASP A 507 12.57 17.36 -0.41
N ALA A 508 12.23 16.08 -0.41
CA ALA A 508 12.67 15.20 -1.45
C ALA A 508 11.91 15.47 -2.75
N LYS A 509 12.64 15.48 -3.87
CA LYS A 509 12.11 15.73 -5.22
C LYS A 509 12.61 14.67 -6.17
N GLY A 510 11.88 14.45 -7.25
CA GLY A 510 12.34 13.54 -8.27
C GLY A 510 11.38 13.45 -9.45
N TYR A 511 11.51 12.35 -10.18
CA TYR A 511 10.61 12.06 -11.28
C TYR A 511 10.47 10.55 -11.49
N ASN A 512 9.36 10.18 -12.10
CA ASN A 512 9.13 8.89 -12.74
C ASN A 512 9.13 9.07 -14.25
N ALA A 513 9.86 8.21 -14.97
CA ALA A 513 9.80 8.08 -16.41
C ALA A 513 9.58 6.62 -16.78
N GLU A 514 8.74 6.36 -17.77
CA GLU A 514 8.42 4.99 -18.17
C GLU A 514 8.03 4.89 -19.64
N ILE A 515 8.31 3.73 -20.21
CA ILE A 515 7.80 3.32 -21.51
C ILE A 515 7.37 1.86 -21.42
N GLY A 516 6.20 1.55 -21.93
CA GLY A 516 5.64 0.20 -21.86
C GLY A 516 4.93 -0.21 -23.13
N PHE A 517 4.92 -1.52 -23.34
CA PHE A 517 4.15 -2.18 -24.39
C PHE A 517 3.21 -3.18 -23.74
N ARG A 518 1.92 -3.03 -23.97
CA ARG A 518 0.90 -3.88 -23.36
C ARG A 518 -0.20 -4.25 -24.33
N GLY A 519 -0.82 -5.39 -24.06
CA GLY A 519 -1.94 -5.81 -24.89
C GLY A 519 -2.39 -7.22 -24.64
N LYS A 520 -3.26 -7.68 -25.58
CA LYS A 520 -3.78 -9.03 -25.64
C LYS A 520 -3.65 -9.55 -27.06
N TYR A 521 -2.98 -10.68 -27.21
CA TYR A 521 -2.85 -11.36 -28.48
C TYR A 521 -3.26 -12.84 -28.31
N ARG A 522 -4.34 -13.23 -28.99
CA ARG A 522 -4.92 -14.59 -28.87
C ARG A 522 -5.15 -14.95 -27.38
N PHE A 523 -4.43 -15.95 -26.87
CA PHE A 523 -4.50 -16.45 -25.50
C PHE A 523 -3.54 -15.74 -24.53
N LEU A 524 -2.67 -14.85 -25.01
CA LEU A 524 -1.66 -14.17 -24.23
C LEU A 524 -2.07 -12.73 -23.90
N GLN A 525 -2.05 -12.36 -22.64
CA GLN A 525 -2.07 -10.97 -22.15
C GLN A 525 -0.68 -10.61 -21.64
N PHE A 526 -0.21 -9.43 -21.95
CA PHE A 526 1.13 -8.99 -21.56
C PHE A 526 1.16 -7.48 -21.22
N ASP A 527 2.13 -7.11 -20.39
CA ASP A 527 2.52 -5.74 -20.09
C ASP A 527 4.01 -5.73 -19.71
N ILE A 528 4.84 -5.12 -20.54
CA ILE A 528 6.29 -5.00 -20.34
C ILE A 528 6.61 -3.52 -20.27
N THR A 529 7.26 -3.07 -19.19
CA THR A 529 7.51 -1.66 -18.92
C THR A 529 8.93 -1.45 -18.44
N GLY A 530 9.71 -0.63 -19.15
CA GLY A 530 10.95 -0.06 -18.64
C GLY A 530 10.65 1.20 -17.84
N PHE A 531 11.34 1.41 -16.73
CA PHE A 531 11.14 2.58 -15.86
C PHE A 531 12.43 3.14 -15.29
N LEU A 532 12.38 4.43 -14.96
CA LEU A 532 13.37 5.17 -14.19
C LEU A 532 12.65 5.92 -13.07
N LEU A 533 13.18 5.85 -11.83
CA LEU A 533 12.71 6.60 -10.69
C LEU A 533 13.90 7.32 -10.07
N GLN A 534 13.95 8.64 -10.22
CA GLN A 534 14.93 9.51 -9.59
C GLN A 534 14.40 10.03 -8.27
N TYR A 535 15.19 9.91 -7.22
CA TYR A 535 14.87 10.38 -5.88
C TYR A 535 16.02 11.25 -5.37
N ASN A 536 15.82 12.56 -5.32
CA ASN A 536 16.80 13.54 -4.87
C ASN A 536 16.48 14.01 -3.46
N ASN A 537 17.48 14.49 -2.74
CA ASN A 537 17.40 15.01 -1.37
C ASN A 537 16.88 13.93 -0.40
N ARG A 538 17.42 12.71 -0.44
CA ARG A 538 17.09 11.70 0.56
C ARG A 538 17.44 12.17 1.96
N PHE A 539 16.61 11.85 2.93
CA PHE A 539 16.82 12.20 4.34
C PHE A 539 17.70 11.18 5.03
N GLY A 540 18.55 11.67 5.93
CA GLY A 540 19.40 10.83 6.76
C GLY A 540 20.16 11.67 7.78
N THR A 541 21.24 11.10 8.30
CA THR A 541 22.04 11.72 9.35
C THR A 541 23.51 11.78 8.98
N LEU A 542 24.17 12.89 9.34
CA LEU A 542 25.61 13.09 9.27
C LEU A 542 26.20 13.21 10.67
N ALA A 543 27.48 12.91 10.82
CA ALA A 543 28.27 13.27 11.97
C ALA A 543 28.66 14.75 11.84
N PHE A 544 28.45 15.53 12.87
CA PHE A 544 28.75 16.96 12.89
C PHE A 544 29.43 17.34 14.21
N THR A 545 30.50 18.12 14.10
CA THR A 545 31.17 18.70 15.25
C THR A 545 31.10 20.22 15.16
N ASP A 546 30.60 20.86 16.19
CA ASP A 546 30.50 22.33 16.24
C ASP A 546 31.86 23.01 16.51
N ALA A 547 31.87 24.32 16.49
CA ALA A 547 33.08 25.13 16.76
C ALA A 547 33.63 24.95 18.17
N GLN A 548 32.83 24.41 19.11
CA GLN A 548 33.20 24.11 20.48
C GLN A 548 33.67 22.65 20.68
N ASN A 549 33.86 21.90 19.59
CA ASN A 549 34.18 20.47 19.56
C ASN A 549 33.08 19.56 20.17
N ASN A 550 31.84 20.00 20.27
CA ASN A 550 30.74 19.13 20.66
C ASN A 550 30.31 18.29 19.45
N PHE A 551 30.15 16.99 19.67
CA PHE A 551 29.70 16.07 18.66
C PHE A 551 28.18 15.93 18.64
N TYR A 552 27.60 16.00 17.43
CA TYR A 552 26.17 15.83 17.19
C TYR A 552 25.90 14.85 16.05
N THR A 553 24.73 14.22 16.11
CA THR A 553 24.07 13.60 14.94
C THR A 553 23.30 14.71 14.23
N TYR A 554 23.65 15.01 12.98
CA TYR A 554 23.06 16.11 12.21
C TYR A 554 22.11 15.57 11.16
N ARG A 555 20.82 15.80 11.33
CA ARG A 555 19.78 15.35 10.41
C ARG A 555 19.64 16.33 9.25
N THR A 556 19.82 15.83 8.02
CA THR A 556 19.84 16.65 6.81
C THR A 556 19.54 15.80 5.56
N ASN A 557 19.65 16.39 4.37
CA ASN A 557 19.64 15.67 3.11
C ASN A 557 21.01 15.02 2.88
N ILE A 558 21.02 13.71 2.66
CA ILE A 558 22.25 12.91 2.60
C ILE A 558 22.70 12.59 1.17
N GLY A 559 21.83 12.75 0.17
CA GLY A 559 22.19 12.41 -1.21
C GLY A 559 21.01 12.10 -2.11
N ASN A 560 21.32 11.54 -3.26
CA ASN A 560 20.39 11.23 -4.34
C ASN A 560 20.47 9.76 -4.72
N SER A 561 19.41 9.25 -5.34
CA SER A 561 19.37 7.87 -5.82
C SER A 561 18.57 7.72 -7.10
N LEU A 562 18.92 6.70 -7.88
CA LEU A 562 18.23 6.29 -9.09
C LEU A 562 17.88 4.80 -9.01
N THR A 563 16.62 4.48 -9.24
CA THR A 563 16.17 3.11 -9.48
C THR A 563 15.75 2.98 -10.93
N LYS A 564 16.31 2.00 -11.62
CA LYS A 564 15.95 1.64 -13.01
C LYS A 564 15.57 0.17 -13.07
N GLY A 565 14.67 -0.18 -13.97
CA GLY A 565 14.27 -1.58 -14.08
C GLY A 565 13.28 -1.87 -15.18
N VAL A 566 12.94 -3.14 -15.26
CA VAL A 566 11.93 -3.67 -16.18
C VAL A 566 10.89 -4.44 -15.37
N GLU A 567 9.63 -4.12 -15.59
CA GLU A 567 8.46 -4.80 -15.04
C GLU A 567 7.81 -5.63 -16.14
N ILE A 568 7.60 -6.92 -15.89
CA ILE A 568 7.06 -7.88 -16.86
C ILE A 568 5.84 -8.55 -16.27
N PHE A 569 4.71 -8.46 -16.95
CA PHE A 569 3.53 -9.26 -16.70
C PHE A 569 3.16 -10.04 -17.95
N LEU A 570 3.05 -11.37 -17.83
CA LEU A 570 2.61 -12.27 -18.87
C LEU A 570 1.54 -13.18 -18.29
N GLN A 571 0.41 -13.32 -18.97
CA GLN A 571 -0.63 -14.29 -18.59
C GLN A 571 -1.16 -14.98 -19.83
N ALA A 572 -1.12 -16.30 -19.82
CA ALA A 572 -1.70 -17.12 -20.85
C ALA A 572 -2.88 -17.90 -20.28
N TYR A 573 -3.91 -18.11 -21.11
CA TYR A 573 -5.06 -18.92 -20.73
C TYR A 573 -5.51 -19.78 -21.91
N TRP A 574 -5.85 -21.03 -21.59
CA TRP A 574 -6.33 -22.01 -22.54
C TRP A 574 -7.67 -22.58 -22.07
N TYR A 575 -8.63 -22.58 -22.97
CA TYR A 575 -9.86 -23.32 -22.78
C TYR A 575 -9.62 -24.71 -23.39
N LEU A 576 -9.36 -25.71 -22.54
CA LEU A 576 -9.14 -27.08 -22.99
C LEU A 576 -10.43 -27.68 -23.55
N ASN A 577 -11.56 -27.26 -23.00
CA ASN A 577 -12.92 -27.50 -23.49
C ASN A 577 -13.89 -26.49 -22.81
N ASN A 578 -15.21 -26.67 -22.99
CA ASN A 578 -16.22 -25.74 -22.42
C ASN A 578 -16.25 -25.64 -20.90
N VAL A 579 -15.62 -26.57 -20.17
CA VAL A 579 -15.65 -26.65 -18.70
C VAL A 579 -14.28 -26.58 -18.04
N ASN A 580 -13.19 -26.77 -18.82
CA ASN A 580 -11.81 -26.79 -18.34
C ASN A 580 -11.04 -25.57 -18.85
N LYS A 581 -10.45 -24.82 -17.93
CA LYS A 581 -9.59 -23.67 -18.23
C LYS A 581 -8.29 -23.79 -17.46
N LEU A 582 -7.17 -23.60 -18.14
CA LEU A 582 -5.85 -23.45 -17.54
C LEU A 582 -5.39 -21.99 -17.70
N THR A 583 -4.91 -21.40 -16.65
CA THR A 583 -4.30 -20.06 -16.66
C THR A 583 -2.92 -20.14 -16.04
N VAL A 584 -1.93 -19.60 -16.73
CA VAL A 584 -0.55 -19.50 -16.24
C VAL A 584 -0.13 -18.05 -16.31
N PHE A 585 0.52 -17.52 -15.28
CA PHE A 585 1.06 -16.18 -15.31
C PHE A 585 2.46 -16.10 -14.73
N ASN A 586 3.22 -15.12 -15.23
CA ASN A 586 4.44 -14.61 -14.65
C ASN A 586 4.28 -13.10 -14.40
N SER A 587 4.73 -12.65 -13.24
CA SER A 587 4.77 -11.25 -12.83
C SER A 587 6.13 -11.00 -12.19
N SER A 588 7.05 -10.39 -12.94
CA SER A 588 8.43 -10.21 -12.52
C SER A 588 8.88 -8.77 -12.65
N ALA A 589 9.75 -8.33 -11.77
CA ALA A 589 10.47 -7.07 -11.89
C ALA A 589 11.96 -7.29 -11.63
N ILE A 590 12.78 -6.79 -12.54
CA ILE A 590 14.24 -6.75 -12.42
C ILE A 590 14.60 -5.29 -12.19
N MET A 591 15.29 -4.99 -11.08
CA MET A 591 15.55 -3.62 -10.65
C MET A 591 17.00 -3.46 -10.21
N ASP A 592 17.59 -2.30 -10.48
CA ASP A 592 18.85 -1.84 -9.91
C ASP A 592 18.65 -0.44 -9.33
N GLY A 593 18.63 -0.36 -8.00
CA GLY A 593 18.51 0.89 -7.25
C GLY A 593 19.84 1.23 -6.59
N ARG A 594 20.40 2.42 -6.89
CA ARG A 594 21.69 2.87 -6.34
C ARG A 594 21.65 4.32 -5.90
N TYR A 595 22.46 4.61 -4.91
CA TYR A 595 22.84 5.98 -4.59
C TYR A 595 23.70 6.55 -5.71
N THR A 596 23.30 7.70 -6.27
CA THR A 596 24.05 8.42 -7.30
C THR A 596 24.96 9.49 -6.72
N SER A 597 24.72 9.84 -5.49
CA SER A 597 25.58 10.66 -4.62
C SER A 597 25.11 10.46 -3.18
N GLY A 598 26.00 10.61 -2.22
CA GLY A 598 25.54 10.58 -0.83
C GLY A 598 26.63 10.32 0.18
N THR A 599 26.37 10.82 1.38
CA THR A 599 27.22 10.63 2.54
C THR A 599 26.34 10.34 3.75
N LEU A 600 26.72 9.40 4.57
CA LEU A 600 25.94 8.97 5.73
C LEU A 600 26.84 8.76 6.95
N LYS A 601 26.31 9.06 8.14
CA LYS A 601 26.99 8.88 9.41
C LYS A 601 27.25 7.40 9.72
N SER A 602 28.49 7.08 10.02
CA SER A 602 28.93 5.80 10.58
C SER A 602 29.84 6.04 11.78
N GLY A 603 29.35 5.72 12.99
CA GLY A 603 30.06 6.13 14.20
C GLY A 603 30.18 7.66 14.27
N ASN A 604 31.41 8.13 14.39
CA ASN A 604 31.76 9.57 14.41
C ASN A 604 32.18 10.11 13.04
N ASN A 605 32.15 9.30 11.99
CA ASN A 605 32.60 9.67 10.66
C ASN A 605 31.43 9.74 9.68
N ASN A 606 31.63 10.45 8.58
CA ASN A 606 30.74 10.48 7.43
C ASN A 606 31.37 9.67 6.29
N ILE A 607 30.67 8.63 5.85
CA ILE A 607 31.16 7.71 4.82
C ILE A 607 30.37 7.95 3.54
N ASN A 608 31.09 8.01 2.41
CA ASN A 608 30.49 8.09 1.08
C ASN A 608 29.75 6.78 0.77
N ILE A 609 28.51 6.89 0.33
CA ILE A 609 27.63 5.78 -0.07
C ILE A 609 27.31 5.79 -1.57
N GLU A 610 27.95 6.63 -2.36
CA GLU A 610 27.77 6.65 -3.82
C GLU A 610 28.10 5.29 -4.43
N GLY A 611 27.24 4.82 -5.34
CA GLY A 611 27.34 3.51 -5.97
C GLY A 611 26.73 2.35 -5.15
N ASN A 612 26.52 2.52 -3.84
CA ASN A 612 25.88 1.50 -3.01
C ASN A 612 24.42 1.26 -3.46
N LYS A 613 23.94 0.04 -3.24
CA LYS A 613 22.55 -0.30 -3.44
C LYS A 613 21.66 0.39 -2.40
N ILE A 614 20.49 0.82 -2.83
CA ILE A 614 19.48 1.34 -1.92
C ILE A 614 18.98 0.20 -1.03
N GLU A 615 18.78 0.48 0.24
CA GLU A 615 18.20 -0.44 1.21
C GLU A 615 16.80 -0.88 0.82
N SER A 616 16.45 -2.12 1.10
CA SER A 616 15.12 -2.72 0.82
C SER A 616 14.75 -2.77 -0.66
N VAL A 617 15.76 -2.85 -1.56
CA VAL A 617 15.57 -2.97 -3.01
C VAL A 617 16.13 -4.31 -3.50
N PRO A 618 15.30 -5.37 -3.57
CA PRO A 618 15.71 -6.63 -4.16
C PRO A 618 15.89 -6.50 -5.68
N ASN A 619 16.94 -7.10 -6.23
CA ASN A 619 17.21 -7.04 -7.67
C ASN A 619 16.16 -7.75 -8.51
N LEU A 620 15.50 -8.76 -7.94
CA LEU A 620 14.48 -9.56 -8.61
C LEU A 620 13.34 -9.86 -7.64
N ILE A 621 12.13 -9.55 -8.10
CA ILE A 621 10.89 -10.03 -7.50
C ILE A 621 10.16 -10.79 -8.60
N SER A 622 9.83 -12.06 -8.38
CA SER A 622 9.14 -12.89 -9.38
C SER A 622 8.00 -13.67 -8.73
N ARG A 623 6.82 -13.61 -9.35
CA ARG A 623 5.64 -14.36 -8.94
C ARG A 623 5.11 -15.13 -10.14
N ASN A 624 4.94 -16.44 -9.95
CA ASN A 624 4.51 -17.38 -10.98
C ASN A 624 3.28 -18.11 -10.47
N GLY A 625 2.22 -18.12 -11.24
CA GLY A 625 0.99 -18.78 -10.85
C GLY A 625 0.42 -19.67 -11.91
N ILE A 626 -0.13 -20.81 -11.46
CA ILE A 626 -0.87 -21.74 -12.29
C ILE A 626 -2.24 -21.93 -11.66
N THR A 627 -3.30 -21.69 -12.42
CA THR A 627 -4.68 -21.90 -11.97
C THR A 627 -5.38 -22.87 -12.94
N TYR A 628 -5.85 -23.98 -12.40
CA TYR A 628 -6.73 -24.89 -13.12
C TYR A 628 -8.17 -24.72 -12.63
N GLN A 629 -9.08 -24.55 -13.56
CA GLN A 629 -10.51 -24.42 -13.28
C GLN A 629 -11.28 -25.53 -14.01
N TYR A 630 -12.08 -26.25 -13.26
CA TYR A 630 -13.04 -27.25 -13.76
C TYR A 630 -14.44 -26.91 -13.28
N ARG A 631 -15.34 -26.49 -14.17
CA ARG A 631 -16.71 -26.09 -13.81
C ARG A 631 -16.72 -25.08 -12.65
N LYS A 632 -17.16 -25.53 -11.49
CA LYS A 632 -17.32 -24.76 -10.24
C LYS A 632 -16.11 -24.85 -9.29
N PHE A 633 -15.13 -25.67 -9.63
CA PHE A 633 -13.90 -25.90 -8.85
C PHE A 633 -12.73 -25.15 -9.48
N SER A 634 -11.90 -24.53 -8.67
CA SER A 634 -10.59 -24.00 -9.11
C SER A 634 -9.53 -24.30 -8.06
N ILE A 635 -8.33 -24.56 -8.54
CA ILE A 635 -7.12 -24.69 -7.72
C ILE A 635 -6.02 -23.82 -8.33
N SER A 636 -5.37 -23.05 -7.48
CA SER A 636 -4.30 -22.13 -7.86
C SER A 636 -3.05 -22.42 -7.04
N LEU A 637 -1.91 -22.53 -7.69
CA LEU A 637 -0.59 -22.58 -7.08
C LEU A 637 0.12 -21.27 -7.40
N LEU A 638 0.67 -20.61 -6.39
CA LEU A 638 1.45 -19.38 -6.51
C LEU A 638 2.85 -19.63 -5.93
N HIS A 639 3.87 -19.47 -6.75
CA HIS A 639 5.26 -19.41 -6.34
C HIS A 639 5.71 -17.94 -6.33
N SER A 640 6.29 -17.49 -5.25
CA SER A 640 6.82 -16.15 -5.06
C SER A 640 8.30 -16.21 -4.68
N TYR A 641 9.15 -15.53 -5.42
CA TYR A 641 10.57 -15.38 -5.14
C TYR A 641 10.92 -13.91 -4.95
N THR A 642 11.72 -13.61 -3.93
CA THR A 642 12.31 -12.31 -3.69
C THR A 642 13.81 -12.47 -3.47
N ALA A 643 14.62 -11.77 -4.25
CA ALA A 643 16.07 -11.78 -4.12
C ALA A 643 16.51 -11.09 -2.82
N SER A 644 17.72 -11.38 -2.38
CA SER A 644 18.31 -10.72 -1.22
C SER A 644 18.43 -9.21 -1.42
N ASN A 645 18.36 -8.47 -0.31
CA ASN A 645 18.53 -7.02 -0.30
C ASN A 645 19.20 -6.57 1.00
N TYR A 646 19.73 -5.36 1.02
CA TYR A 646 20.39 -4.80 2.18
C TYR A 646 19.39 -4.10 3.11
N ALA A 647 19.62 -4.18 4.41
CA ALA A 647 18.80 -3.45 5.39
C ALA A 647 19.25 -2.00 5.57
N ASP A 648 20.46 -1.65 5.13
CA ASP A 648 21.08 -0.33 5.31
C ASP A 648 21.83 0.14 4.05
N ALA A 649 22.05 1.46 3.96
CA ALA A 649 22.71 2.10 2.83
C ALA A 649 24.23 1.84 2.73
N PHE A 650 24.85 1.27 3.75
CA PHE A 650 26.26 0.85 3.70
C PHE A 650 26.44 -0.50 3.00
N ASN A 651 25.35 -1.19 2.69
CA ASN A 651 25.31 -2.53 2.13
C ASN A 651 26.01 -3.55 3.03
N THR A 652 25.77 -3.46 4.33
CA THR A 652 26.31 -4.39 5.31
C THR A 652 25.78 -5.80 5.07
N GLU A 653 26.65 -6.80 4.98
CA GLU A 653 26.28 -8.20 4.78
C GLU A 653 26.09 -8.93 6.10
N LEU A 654 27.03 -8.75 7.02
CA LEU A 654 27.02 -9.43 8.31
C LEU A 654 25.98 -8.81 9.24
N PRO A 655 25.17 -9.62 9.94
CA PRO A 655 24.18 -9.10 10.86
C PRO A 655 24.82 -8.42 12.07
N SER A 656 24.24 -7.29 12.48
CA SER A 656 24.59 -6.67 13.75
C SER A 656 24.12 -7.53 14.93
N ARG A 657 24.69 -7.30 16.12
CA ARG A 657 24.31 -8.01 17.35
C ARG A 657 22.81 -7.96 17.66
N THR A 658 22.13 -6.89 17.29
CA THR A 658 20.68 -6.74 17.46
C THR A 658 19.85 -7.35 16.32
N GLY A 659 20.48 -7.68 15.18
CA GLY A 659 19.79 -8.12 13.97
C GLY A 659 19.20 -7.00 13.12
N ALA A 660 19.38 -5.72 13.51
CA ALA A 660 18.77 -4.58 12.80
C ALA A 660 19.49 -4.22 11.49
N VAL A 661 20.75 -4.59 11.36
CA VAL A 661 21.62 -4.34 10.19
C VAL A 661 22.10 -5.68 9.66
N GLY A 662 22.34 -5.76 8.36
CA GLY A 662 22.79 -6.96 7.66
C GLY A 662 21.95 -7.29 6.44
N LEU A 663 22.37 -8.31 5.71
CA LEU A 663 21.63 -8.78 4.53
C LEU A 663 20.28 -9.38 4.94
N VAL A 664 19.22 -9.02 4.23
CA VAL A 664 17.95 -9.77 4.21
C VAL A 664 18.12 -10.88 3.17
N PRO A 665 18.13 -12.16 3.56
CA PRO A 665 18.34 -13.27 2.63
C PRO A 665 17.25 -13.35 1.56
N SER A 666 17.54 -13.93 0.41
CA SER A 666 16.53 -14.30 -0.56
C SER A 666 15.61 -15.38 0.00
N TYR A 667 14.34 -15.33 -0.38
CA TYR A 667 13.35 -16.31 0.04
C TYR A 667 12.39 -16.66 -1.09
N GLN A 668 11.78 -17.84 -0.96
CA GLN A 668 10.76 -18.32 -1.88
C GLN A 668 9.61 -18.96 -1.12
N VAL A 669 8.40 -18.62 -1.51
CA VAL A 669 7.18 -19.08 -0.83
C VAL A 669 6.22 -19.65 -1.85
N VAL A 670 5.64 -20.80 -1.53
CA VAL A 670 4.62 -21.47 -2.35
C VAL A 670 3.30 -21.44 -1.59
N ASP A 671 2.24 -20.95 -2.25
CA ASP A 671 0.89 -20.91 -1.71
C ASP A 671 -0.06 -21.72 -2.60
N VAL A 672 -1.06 -22.35 -1.99
CA VAL A 672 -2.14 -23.05 -2.68
C VAL A 672 -3.48 -22.49 -2.25
N ASN A 673 -4.31 -22.12 -3.20
CA ASN A 673 -5.68 -21.68 -2.96
C ASN A 673 -6.66 -22.49 -3.78
N THR A 674 -7.72 -22.97 -3.15
CA THR A 674 -8.76 -23.77 -3.79
C THR A 674 -10.11 -23.07 -3.56
N THR A 675 -10.94 -23.02 -4.60
CA THR A 675 -12.29 -22.47 -4.53
C THR A 675 -13.28 -23.50 -5.07
N LEU A 676 -14.33 -23.77 -4.30
CA LEU A 676 -15.44 -24.64 -4.68
C LEU A 676 -16.77 -23.88 -4.59
N LYS A 677 -17.40 -23.64 -5.72
CA LYS A 677 -18.74 -23.04 -5.80
C LYS A 677 -19.79 -24.13 -5.81
N ILE A 678 -20.53 -24.26 -4.72
CA ILE A 678 -21.65 -25.22 -4.67
C ILE A 678 -22.79 -24.75 -5.59
N ASN A 679 -23.19 -23.51 -5.40
CA ASN A 679 -24.24 -22.86 -6.19
C ASN A 679 -23.97 -21.33 -6.31
N LYS A 680 -24.96 -20.53 -6.70
CA LYS A 680 -24.84 -19.06 -6.79
C LYS A 680 -24.75 -18.39 -5.43
N MET A 681 -25.18 -19.09 -4.36
CA MET A 681 -25.28 -18.54 -3.00
C MET A 681 -24.13 -18.98 -2.10
N LEU A 682 -23.55 -20.17 -2.33
CA LEU A 682 -22.59 -20.80 -1.42
C LEU A 682 -21.27 -21.14 -2.14
N GLU A 683 -20.16 -20.61 -1.59
CA GLU A 683 -18.80 -20.86 -2.06
C GLU A 683 -17.88 -21.19 -0.86
N PHE A 684 -17.00 -22.17 -1.05
CA PHE A 684 -15.95 -22.52 -0.10
C PHE A 684 -14.60 -22.13 -0.70
N LYS A 685 -13.74 -21.57 0.14
CA LYS A 685 -12.32 -21.34 -0.18
C LYS A 685 -11.44 -22.00 0.85
N ILE A 686 -10.38 -22.66 0.39
CA ILE A 686 -9.36 -23.29 1.22
C ILE A 686 -8.02 -22.73 0.75
N GLY A 687 -7.25 -22.16 1.67
CA GLY A 687 -5.93 -21.63 1.41
C GLY A 687 -4.87 -22.29 2.29
N ILE A 688 -3.70 -22.57 1.74
CA ILE A 688 -2.49 -22.93 2.47
C ILE A 688 -1.43 -21.92 2.05
N ASN A 689 -1.01 -21.11 2.98
CA ASN A 689 0.09 -20.16 2.80
C ASN A 689 1.40 -20.82 3.21
N ASN A 690 2.48 -20.51 2.52
CA ASN A 690 3.81 -21.03 2.79
C ASN A 690 3.83 -22.58 2.90
N LEU A 691 3.35 -23.25 1.87
CA LEU A 691 3.21 -24.72 1.83
C LEU A 691 4.50 -25.46 2.22
N MET A 692 5.66 -24.93 1.82
CA MET A 692 6.98 -25.54 2.07
C MET A 692 7.52 -25.24 3.48
N ASN A 693 6.81 -24.42 4.27
CA ASN A 693 7.21 -23.98 5.61
C ASN A 693 8.59 -23.28 5.61
N GLU A 694 8.82 -22.43 4.61
CA GLU A 694 10.03 -21.62 4.52
C GLU A 694 10.14 -20.71 5.75
N LYS A 695 11.29 -20.70 6.42
CA LYS A 695 11.61 -19.79 7.52
C LYS A 695 12.29 -18.57 6.91
N TYR A 696 11.60 -17.43 6.90
CA TYR A 696 12.09 -16.21 6.28
C TYR A 696 11.63 -14.96 7.03
N PHE A 697 12.26 -13.86 6.70
CA PHE A 697 11.83 -12.53 7.06
C PHE A 697 12.02 -11.60 5.86
N SER A 698 11.18 -10.60 5.74
CA SER A 698 11.23 -9.66 4.63
C SER A 698 11.85 -8.32 4.99
N LYS A 699 12.14 -8.08 6.28
CA LYS A 699 12.69 -6.82 6.79
C LYS A 699 13.50 -7.01 8.08
N ARG A 700 14.49 -6.11 8.25
CA ARG A 700 15.19 -5.82 9.50
C ARG A 700 14.80 -4.39 9.94
N PRO A 701 13.75 -4.18 10.75
CA PRO A 701 13.42 -2.86 11.27
C PRO A 701 14.55 -2.27 12.11
N LEU A 702 14.92 -1.01 11.84
CA LEU A 702 15.92 -0.26 12.61
C LEU A 702 15.35 0.32 13.92
N PHE A 703 14.04 0.60 13.91
CA PHE A 703 13.28 1.13 15.05
C PHE A 703 11.92 0.43 15.04
N TYR A 704 11.01 0.84 15.92
CA TYR A 704 9.70 0.21 16.08
C TYR A 704 9.15 -0.42 14.78
N PRO A 705 8.77 -1.70 14.79
CA PRO A 705 8.73 -2.65 15.93
C PRO A 705 10.07 -3.34 16.24
N GLY A 706 11.19 -2.82 15.75
CA GLY A 706 12.56 -3.27 16.01
C GLY A 706 13.22 -2.61 17.22
N PRO A 707 14.56 -2.54 17.26
CA PRO A 707 15.49 -3.02 16.22
C PRO A 707 15.68 -4.54 16.23
N GLY A 708 15.77 -5.16 15.04
CA GLY A 708 16.07 -6.57 14.90
C GLY A 708 15.46 -7.24 13.67
N VAL A 709 15.37 -8.56 13.68
CA VAL A 709 14.68 -9.38 12.67
C VAL A 709 13.21 -9.48 13.02
N TRP A 710 12.33 -9.33 12.02
CA TRP A 710 10.90 -9.58 12.16
C TRP A 710 10.50 -10.80 11.32
N PRO A 711 10.29 -11.98 11.94
CA PRO A 711 9.90 -13.19 11.24
C PRO A 711 8.59 -13.04 10.48
N SER A 712 8.52 -13.59 9.28
CA SER A 712 7.28 -13.79 8.55
C SER A 712 6.62 -15.10 8.95
N ASP A 713 5.31 -15.24 8.74
CA ASP A 713 4.55 -16.40 9.16
C ASP A 713 5.07 -17.70 8.50
N GLY A 714 5.18 -18.76 9.26
CA GLY A 714 5.37 -20.13 8.78
C GLY A 714 4.15 -20.65 8.03
N ARG A 715 4.14 -21.95 7.72
CA ARG A 715 3.00 -22.60 7.06
C ARG A 715 1.74 -22.44 7.90
N ASN A 716 0.70 -21.93 7.24
CA ASN A 716 -0.61 -21.78 7.84
C ASN A 716 -1.72 -22.03 6.82
N GLY A 717 -2.91 -22.34 7.30
CA GLY A 717 -4.05 -22.62 6.44
C GLY A 717 -5.33 -21.97 6.94
N SER A 718 -6.25 -21.75 6.02
CA SER A 718 -7.58 -21.24 6.34
C SER A 718 -8.66 -21.86 5.47
N VAL A 719 -9.85 -21.98 6.02
CA VAL A 719 -11.08 -22.37 5.34
C VAL A 719 -12.06 -21.22 5.47
N SER A 720 -12.64 -20.80 4.36
CA SER A 720 -13.62 -19.72 4.33
C SER A 720 -14.91 -20.19 3.67
N ILE A 721 -16.03 -19.77 4.24
CA ILE A 721 -17.39 -20.02 3.75
C ILE A 721 -17.98 -18.68 3.36
N PHE A 722 -18.37 -18.57 2.11
CA PHE A 722 -19.03 -17.39 1.58
C PHE A 722 -20.48 -17.71 1.25
N LEU A 723 -21.41 -16.98 1.86
CA LEU A 723 -22.85 -17.05 1.62
C LEU A 723 -23.32 -15.71 1.04
N LYS A 724 -24.06 -15.75 -0.07
CA LYS A 724 -24.61 -14.59 -0.76
C LYS A 724 -26.08 -14.82 -1.10
N LEU A 725 -27.01 -13.96 -0.58
CA LEU A 725 -28.44 -13.97 -0.84
C LEU A 725 -28.88 -12.81 -1.71
#